data_8c209d266ebc55268dcb6a7a85ba5f85
#
_entry.id   8c209d266ebc55268dcb6a7a85ba5f85
#
_cell.length_a   1.000
_cell.length_b   1.000
_cell.length_c   1.000
_cell.angle_alpha   90.00
_cell.angle_beta   90.00
_cell.angle_gamma   90.00
#
_symmetry.space_group_name_H-M   'P 1'
#
loop_
_entity.id
_entity.type
_entity.pdbx_description
1 polymer ?
#
loop_
_entity_poly.entity_id
_entity_poly.type
_entity_poly.pdbx_seq_one_letter_code
_entity_poly.pdbx_strand_id
1 'polypeptide(L)'
;MFSSGSDPGVTRESRLLRRTALYVPVLLLLLFGASPARENASDPKTASGRRFQQSGSAQSEPVVITTAHNRGNIRLAVANNGTFGTFGQTIIDPFSGEPLPSCEYPRGSDIVFLWVAAAWIGAVVDGDTLVSCGSEDFYATSELWPDAPELGGEFKYGSIDNGSKFYNPNVKAYSEEDILAEYYDTDVNASRTGRDQTDGRGHIPLGIKINQRSMAWSYSYADDFILFDYTIKNIGHERLRRVFIGIWVDGDTWHTTRNNTEGWTDDISGFYRTHPAPEGCGFIDTVNIAWHADNDGDPVPAGNPTSWDYRSPLGVVGSRVVRTPSDSLEYSFNWWIINYEDASLDFGPRMRGTGDQPFRNFGSRLGTPEGDRNKYYVMSHPEFDYDLMDMAVDHSFDGWLPPPTLADTWARGYDCRYLLSFGPFDIEPGQSLPLSFAWVGGEDFHVDPSDFAKSFDPKNPEVYYDRLNFSNLALNARWASWVYDNPGVDTDGDGYRGKARVCVDSDSPDTTSADSSWYEGDGVPDFRGAGPPPAPRVRVIPSMGRLVIRFNGFFSETTRDVFTNRVDFEGYRVYSSLDDRPSSFSVVSSYDRDNYSRIAWRDDEGRTGWVRDEAPYSLDSLRILYNDPEFEPLRYTRANPVRRDGVPAYFEPQDHNQSDLTDPRGIHRVYPEATDPGADSSLWQSDDLVHDYDIPLPKYYEYEFVLDNLLP
;
A
#
# COMPACT_ATOMS: atom_id res chain seq x y z
N MET A 1 24.29 -25.06 -64.36
CA MET A 1 25.58 -25.09 -65.14
C MET A 1 26.58 -24.33 -64.34
N PHE A 2 27.56 -25.06 -63.84
CA PHE A 2 29.02 -24.77 -63.69
C PHE A 2 29.39 -23.37 -63.21
N SER A 3 30.32 -23.13 -62.31
CA SER A 3 31.29 -23.97 -61.57
C SER A 3 32.13 -23.00 -60.77
N SER A 4 32.40 -23.35 -59.52
CA SER A 4 33.71 -23.53 -58.92
C SER A 4 34.70 -22.37 -58.94
N GLY A 5 35.30 -22.12 -57.78
CA GLY A 5 36.69 -21.82 -57.65
C GLY A 5 37.12 -21.14 -56.35
N SER A 6 37.52 -21.96 -55.38
CA SER A 6 38.72 -21.97 -54.55
C SER A 6 39.17 -20.71 -53.83
N ASP A 7 39.25 -20.87 -52.51
CA ASP A 7 40.17 -20.30 -51.51
C ASP A 7 41.66 -20.35 -51.90
N PRO A 8 42.59 -19.58 -51.36
CA PRO A 8 43.00 -19.70 -49.97
C PRO A 8 43.55 -18.41 -49.26
N GLY A 9 43.31 -18.37 -47.95
CA GLY A 9 44.25 -18.14 -46.87
C GLY A 9 45.13 -16.87 -46.87
N VAL A 10 44.95 -16.05 -45.84
CA VAL A 10 46.06 -15.49 -45.02
C VAL A 10 45.52 -15.13 -43.64
N THR A 11 46.08 -15.76 -42.65
CA THR A 11 46.06 -15.46 -41.23
C THR A 11 46.60 -14.05 -40.93
N ARG A 12 45.88 -13.28 -40.12
CA ARG A 12 46.52 -12.25 -39.28
C ARG A 12 45.81 -12.21 -37.92
N GLU A 13 46.54 -12.70 -36.94
CA GLU A 13 46.29 -12.43 -35.53
C GLU A 13 46.30 -10.92 -35.28
N SER A 14 45.27 -10.38 -34.73
CA SER A 14 45.30 -9.10 -34.06
C SER A 14 44.94 -9.32 -32.57
N ARG A 15 45.94 -9.11 -31.75
CA ARG A 15 45.93 -9.17 -30.28
C ARG A 15 44.86 -8.23 -29.73
N LEU A 16 43.83 -8.79 -29.09
CA LEU A 16 42.95 -8.04 -28.20
C LEU A 16 43.76 -7.72 -26.91
N LEU A 17 44.09 -6.47 -26.74
CA LEU A 17 44.51 -5.92 -25.46
C LEU A 17 43.28 -5.81 -24.55
N ARG A 18 43.19 -6.76 -23.64
CA ARG A 18 42.29 -6.62 -22.49
C ARG A 18 42.84 -5.49 -21.61
N ARG A 19 42.14 -4.35 -21.60
CA ARG A 19 42.28 -3.35 -20.54
C ARG A 19 41.45 -3.80 -19.37
N THR A 20 42.07 -4.39 -18.38
CA THR A 20 41.52 -4.61 -17.05
C THR A 20 41.49 -3.25 -16.36
N ALA A 21 40.31 -2.66 -16.25
CA ALA A 21 40.10 -1.52 -15.36
C ALA A 21 40.03 -2.06 -13.93
N LEU A 22 41.07 -1.75 -13.15
CA LEU A 22 41.05 -1.94 -11.71
C LEU A 22 40.18 -0.82 -11.10
N TYR A 23 39.00 -1.16 -10.64
CA TYR A 23 38.27 -0.31 -9.72
C TYR A 23 38.88 -0.42 -8.35
N VAL A 24 39.45 0.67 -7.86
CA VAL A 24 39.89 0.85 -6.47
C VAL A 24 38.73 1.48 -5.73
N PRO A 25 38.15 0.83 -4.73
CA PRO A 25 37.17 1.50 -3.87
C PRO A 25 37.90 2.55 -3.02
N VAL A 26 37.56 3.81 -3.18
CA VAL A 26 38.04 4.89 -2.31
C VAL A 26 37.23 4.80 -1.02
N LEU A 27 37.81 4.12 -0.03
CA LEU A 27 37.38 4.15 1.35
C LEU A 27 37.78 5.49 1.96
N LEU A 28 36.82 6.42 2.11
CA LEU A 28 37.10 7.71 2.77
C LEU A 28 37.06 7.50 4.29
N LEU A 29 38.22 7.22 4.88
CA LEU A 29 38.43 7.24 6.33
C LEU A 29 38.57 8.72 6.76
N LEU A 30 37.52 9.25 7.41
CA LEU A 30 37.63 10.51 8.14
C LEU A 30 38.41 10.27 9.44
N LEU A 31 39.70 10.56 9.39
CA LEU A 31 40.55 10.67 10.57
C LEU A 31 40.33 12.04 11.24
N PHE A 32 39.66 12.01 12.39
CA PHE A 32 39.64 13.16 13.30
C PHE A 32 41.04 13.35 13.88
N GLY A 33 41.73 14.39 13.42
CA GLY A 33 43.01 14.84 13.98
C GLY A 33 42.77 15.66 15.26
N ALA A 34 43.10 15.09 16.39
CA ALA A 34 43.21 15.84 17.64
C ALA A 34 44.50 16.70 17.59
N SER A 35 44.36 18.01 17.69
CA SER A 35 45.49 18.92 17.95
C SER A 35 45.68 19.13 19.45
N PRO A 36 46.91 19.14 19.94
CA PRO A 36 47.21 19.21 21.36
C PRO A 36 47.06 20.62 21.93
N ALA A 37 46.55 20.66 23.13
CA ALA A 37 46.46 21.88 23.97
C ALA A 37 47.82 22.43 24.31
N ARG A 38 47.98 23.76 24.23
CA ARG A 38 49.05 24.50 24.89
C ARG A 38 48.53 25.09 26.20
N GLU A 39 49.05 24.60 27.31
CA GLU A 39 49.00 25.26 28.60
C GLU A 39 49.70 26.63 28.58
N ASN A 40 49.08 27.62 29.16
CA ASN A 40 49.77 28.69 29.83
C ASN A 40 48.98 29.18 31.03
N ALA A 41 49.60 29.03 32.16
CA ALA A 41 49.12 29.44 33.47
C ALA A 41 49.29 30.94 33.70
N SER A 42 48.34 31.54 34.38
CA SER A 42 48.55 32.53 35.49
C SER A 42 47.24 32.93 36.15
N ASP A 43 47.11 32.64 37.40
CA ASP A 43 46.20 33.08 38.43
C ASP A 43 46.59 34.47 38.99
N PRO A 44 45.85 35.11 39.94
CA PRO A 44 44.47 35.10 40.38
C PRO A 44 43.84 36.49 40.62
N LYS A 45 42.54 36.64 40.91
CA LYS A 45 41.89 37.26 42.09
C LYS A 45 40.48 37.76 41.86
N THR A 46 39.59 37.19 42.68
CA THR A 46 38.43 37.80 43.38
C THR A 46 37.38 38.61 42.62
N ALA A 47 36.18 38.08 42.53
CA ALA A 47 34.93 38.72 42.94
C ALA A 47 33.79 37.67 43.04
N SER A 48 33.17 37.63 44.21
CA SER A 48 32.00 36.83 44.56
C SER A 48 30.78 37.26 43.75
N GLY A 49 30.31 36.40 42.88
CA GLY A 49 29.00 36.45 42.23
C GLY A 49 28.38 35.09 42.25
N ARG A 50 27.31 34.87 43.01
CA ARG A 50 26.53 33.65 42.98
C ARG A 50 25.99 33.47 41.56
N ARG A 51 26.65 32.64 40.76
CA ARG A 51 26.06 32.04 39.56
C ARG A 51 25.13 30.95 40.00
N PHE A 52 23.84 31.11 39.75
CA PHE A 52 22.93 29.99 39.60
C PHE A 52 23.49 29.15 38.46
N GLN A 53 24.04 27.99 38.78
CA GLN A 53 24.23 26.91 37.80
C GLN A 53 22.84 26.42 37.45
N GLN A 54 22.29 26.89 36.33
CA GLN A 54 21.36 26.10 35.57
C GLN A 54 22.15 24.89 35.05
N SER A 55 21.91 23.75 35.64
CA SER A 55 22.24 22.47 35.06
C SER A 55 21.30 22.28 33.84
N GLY A 56 21.64 22.87 32.71
CA GLY A 56 21.04 22.53 31.45
C GLY A 56 21.49 21.09 31.14
N SER A 57 20.63 20.13 31.27
CA SER A 57 20.76 18.87 30.55
C SER A 57 20.92 19.25 29.08
N ALA A 58 22.00 18.82 28.44
CA ALA A 58 22.13 18.94 27.00
C ALA A 58 20.90 18.23 26.40
N GLN A 59 20.05 18.99 25.73
CA GLN A 59 18.91 18.42 24.99
C GLN A 59 19.50 17.55 23.90
N SER A 60 19.01 16.35 23.73
CA SER A 60 19.48 15.46 22.65
C SER A 60 19.08 16.05 21.29
N GLU A 61 19.84 15.71 20.26
CA GLU A 61 19.54 16.14 18.89
C GLU A 61 18.35 15.32 18.34
N PRO A 62 17.55 15.88 17.43
CA PRO A 62 16.55 15.13 16.68
C PRO A 62 17.18 13.93 15.96
N VAL A 63 16.49 12.81 15.94
CA VAL A 63 16.96 11.58 15.30
C VAL A 63 15.89 11.06 14.33
N VAL A 64 16.28 10.90 13.05
CA VAL A 64 15.41 10.22 12.08
C VAL A 64 15.52 8.72 12.32
N ILE A 65 14.37 8.11 12.55
CA ILE A 65 14.20 6.66 12.75
C ILE A 65 13.33 6.14 11.62
N THR A 66 13.68 4.98 11.08
CA THR A 66 12.91 4.29 10.04
C THR A 66 12.45 2.94 10.56
N THR A 67 11.20 2.59 10.31
CA THR A 67 10.59 1.29 10.55
C THR A 67 9.82 0.87 9.31
N ALA A 68 9.21 -0.30 9.28
CA ALA A 68 8.39 -0.70 8.13
C ALA A 68 7.07 -1.32 8.55
N HIS A 69 6.04 -1.09 7.74
CA HIS A 69 4.86 -1.93 7.74
C HIS A 69 5.20 -3.34 7.27
N ASN A 70 4.63 -4.32 7.95
CA ASN A 70 4.94 -5.73 7.73
C ASN A 70 3.72 -6.65 7.94
N ARG A 71 2.51 -6.09 7.89
CA ARG A 71 1.27 -6.83 8.18
C ARG A 71 0.58 -7.32 6.91
N GLY A 72 0.40 -6.46 5.93
CA GLY A 72 -0.19 -6.80 4.64
C GLY A 72 0.80 -7.42 3.66
N ASN A 73 0.42 -7.35 2.40
CA ASN A 73 1.20 -7.84 1.27
C ASN A 73 2.24 -6.81 0.79
N ILE A 74 2.10 -5.55 1.20
CA ILE A 74 3.10 -4.50 1.00
C ILE A 74 3.95 -4.34 2.26
N ARG A 75 5.28 -4.40 2.09
CA ARG A 75 6.24 -4.03 3.14
C ARG A 75 6.87 -2.69 2.75
N LEU A 76 6.50 -1.63 3.44
CA LEU A 76 6.94 -0.27 3.15
C LEU A 76 7.70 0.33 4.33
N ALA A 77 8.92 0.77 4.10
CA ALA A 77 9.67 1.53 5.09
C ALA A 77 9.07 2.94 5.24
N VAL A 78 8.90 3.37 6.47
CA VAL A 78 8.41 4.70 6.83
C VAL A 78 9.33 5.35 7.87
N ALA A 79 9.64 6.62 7.68
CA ALA A 79 10.47 7.40 8.59
C ALA A 79 9.64 8.42 9.38
N ASN A 80 10.14 8.82 10.56
CA ASN A 80 9.48 9.79 11.43
C ASN A 80 9.68 11.27 10.99
N ASN A 81 10.02 11.49 9.73
CA ASN A 81 10.21 12.80 9.10
C ASN A 81 9.44 12.97 7.78
N GLY A 82 8.46 12.09 7.50
CA GLY A 82 7.66 12.14 6.28
C GLY A 82 8.29 11.55 5.03
N THR A 83 9.38 10.79 5.19
CA THR A 83 10.02 10.04 4.11
C THR A 83 9.54 8.60 4.11
N PHE A 84 9.40 8.00 2.93
CA PHE A 84 9.12 6.57 2.70
C PHE A 84 10.26 5.96 1.89
N GLY A 85 10.53 4.67 2.11
CA GLY A 85 11.65 3.98 1.49
C GLY A 85 12.96 4.14 2.25
N THR A 86 14.02 3.56 1.72
CA THR A 86 15.33 3.45 2.40
C THR A 86 16.47 4.14 1.68
N PHE A 87 16.25 4.80 0.55
CA PHE A 87 17.31 5.32 -0.35
C PHE A 87 18.33 4.24 -0.77
N GLY A 88 17.89 3.02 -0.99
CA GLY A 88 18.77 1.90 -1.24
C GLY A 88 19.74 1.57 -0.10
N GLN A 89 19.60 2.17 1.07
CA GLN A 89 20.43 1.93 2.24
C GLN A 89 19.97 0.70 3.00
N THR A 90 20.91 -0.07 3.55
CA THR A 90 20.60 -1.14 4.48
C THR A 90 20.27 -0.54 5.85
N ILE A 91 18.99 -0.40 6.13
CA ILE A 91 18.48 0.01 7.44
C ILE A 91 18.00 -1.24 8.17
N ILE A 92 18.35 -1.38 9.43
CA ILE A 92 17.96 -2.54 10.26
C ILE A 92 16.70 -2.19 11.03
N ASP A 93 15.67 -3.01 10.89
CA ASP A 93 14.43 -2.88 11.65
C ASP A 93 14.70 -3.02 13.16
N PRO A 94 14.34 -2.03 13.97
CA PRO A 94 14.56 -2.09 15.41
C PRO A 94 13.79 -3.22 16.12
N PHE A 95 12.77 -3.80 15.49
CA PHE A 95 11.95 -4.85 16.09
C PHE A 95 12.37 -6.26 15.70
N SER A 96 12.72 -6.49 14.45
CA SER A 96 13.12 -7.81 13.95
C SER A 96 14.62 -8.03 13.95
N GLY A 97 15.42 -6.96 13.85
CA GLY A 97 16.85 -7.03 13.64
C GLY A 97 17.27 -7.39 12.21
N GLU A 98 16.31 -7.46 11.29
CA GLU A 98 16.52 -7.77 9.88
C GLU A 98 16.57 -6.49 9.03
N PRO A 99 17.16 -6.51 7.82
CA PRO A 99 17.09 -5.39 6.91
C PRO A 99 15.67 -5.02 6.52
N LEU A 100 15.36 -3.72 6.51
CA LEU A 100 14.10 -3.20 6.00
C LEU A 100 14.11 -3.20 4.47
N PRO A 101 13.04 -3.67 3.82
CA PRO A 101 12.82 -3.37 2.41
C PRO A 101 12.43 -1.91 2.24
N SER A 102 12.76 -1.30 1.10
CA SER A 102 12.28 0.04 0.78
C SER A 102 10.76 0.04 0.55
N CYS A 103 10.32 -0.70 -0.47
CA CYS A 103 8.92 -1.07 -0.69
C CYS A 103 8.90 -2.43 -1.38
N GLU A 104 8.70 -3.50 -0.65
CA GLU A 104 8.59 -4.84 -1.22
C GLU A 104 7.14 -5.17 -1.53
N TYR A 105 6.88 -5.63 -2.75
CA TYR A 105 5.57 -6.08 -3.20
C TYR A 105 5.67 -7.14 -4.33
N PRO A 106 4.95 -8.28 -4.26
CA PRO A 106 4.26 -8.79 -3.08
C PRO A 106 5.23 -9.18 -1.95
N ARG A 107 4.74 -9.24 -0.73
CA ARG A 107 5.56 -9.60 0.44
C ARG A 107 6.24 -10.96 0.29
N GLY A 108 7.54 -11.02 0.53
CA GLY A 108 8.36 -12.22 0.42
C GLY A 108 8.82 -12.54 -0.98
N SER A 109 8.62 -11.61 -1.93
CA SER A 109 9.09 -11.75 -3.32
C SER A 109 10.53 -11.28 -3.51
N ASP A 110 11.08 -10.49 -2.59
CA ASP A 110 12.33 -9.75 -2.76
C ASP A 110 12.30 -8.75 -3.95
N ILE A 111 11.11 -8.39 -4.45
CA ILE A 111 10.91 -7.38 -5.50
C ILE A 111 10.63 -6.04 -4.83
N VAL A 112 11.42 -5.04 -5.15
CA VAL A 112 11.36 -3.69 -4.59
C VAL A 112 10.84 -2.74 -5.66
N PHE A 113 9.96 -1.81 -5.26
CA PHE A 113 9.31 -0.85 -6.16
C PHE A 113 9.62 0.61 -5.81
N LEU A 114 10.51 0.90 -4.89
CA LEU A 114 10.70 2.25 -4.42
C LEU A 114 12.15 2.51 -4.00
N TRP A 115 12.76 3.56 -4.56
CA TRP A 115 13.97 4.11 -3.98
C TRP A 115 13.64 4.97 -2.77
N VAL A 116 12.83 6.01 -2.98
CA VAL A 116 12.36 6.91 -1.92
C VAL A 116 11.10 7.66 -2.36
N ALA A 117 10.26 8.04 -1.40
CA ALA A 117 9.16 8.97 -1.59
C ALA A 117 9.04 9.91 -0.40
N ALA A 118 8.42 11.07 -0.60
CA ALA A 118 8.24 12.05 0.47
C ALA A 118 7.04 12.97 0.23
N ALA A 119 6.50 13.49 1.32
CA ALA A 119 5.53 14.58 1.25
C ALA A 119 6.25 15.93 1.01
N TRP A 120 5.73 16.73 0.09
CA TRP A 120 6.10 18.11 -0.16
C TRP A 120 4.95 19.04 0.21
N ILE A 121 5.21 20.09 0.94
CA ILE A 121 4.23 21.11 1.32
C ILE A 121 4.72 22.46 0.83
N GLY A 122 3.99 23.06 -0.13
CA GLY A 122 4.32 24.35 -0.68
C GLY A 122 3.29 25.42 -0.29
N ALA A 123 3.72 26.64 -0.01
CA ALA A 123 2.84 27.76 0.32
C ALA A 123 3.40 29.10 -0.16
N VAL A 124 2.52 30.10 -0.25
CA VAL A 124 2.90 31.52 -0.41
C VAL A 124 2.84 32.19 0.96
N VAL A 125 3.99 32.66 1.44
CA VAL A 125 4.15 33.38 2.71
C VAL A 125 4.80 34.74 2.41
N ASP A 126 4.15 35.82 2.80
CA ASP A 126 4.60 37.20 2.56
C ASP A 126 5.01 37.55 1.11
N GLY A 127 4.42 36.80 0.14
CA GLY A 127 4.70 36.98 -1.27
C GLY A 127 5.84 36.13 -1.82
N ASP A 128 6.55 35.38 -0.99
CA ASP A 128 7.51 34.36 -1.36
C ASP A 128 6.85 32.99 -1.47
N THR A 129 7.32 32.18 -2.39
CA THR A 129 6.96 30.76 -2.50
C THR A 129 7.97 29.93 -1.75
N LEU A 130 7.50 29.17 -0.78
CA LEU A 130 8.29 28.30 0.08
C LEU A 130 7.80 26.86 -0.07
N VAL A 131 8.71 25.90 -0.03
CA VAL A 131 8.39 24.47 -0.05
C VAL A 131 9.20 23.77 1.03
N SER A 132 8.52 22.97 1.83
CA SER A 132 9.15 22.09 2.81
C SER A 132 8.96 20.64 2.39
N CYS A 133 10.03 19.88 2.31
CA CYS A 133 10.01 18.49 1.83
C CYS A 133 10.69 17.52 2.81
N GLY A 134 10.10 16.30 2.91
CA GLY A 134 10.71 15.22 3.67
C GLY A 134 11.99 14.70 3.01
N SER A 135 12.03 14.75 1.70
CA SER A 135 13.20 14.44 0.88
C SER A 135 13.09 15.11 -0.49
N GLU A 136 14.22 15.36 -1.10
CA GLU A 136 14.36 15.92 -2.45
C GLU A 136 15.38 15.16 -3.31
N ASP A 137 15.42 13.84 -3.17
CA ASP A 137 16.35 12.99 -3.90
C ASP A 137 17.75 12.81 -3.24
N PHE A 138 18.79 12.53 -3.99
CA PHE A 138 20.16 12.12 -3.62
C PHE A 138 20.81 12.81 -2.42
N TYR A 139 20.44 14.03 -2.18
CA TYR A 139 20.93 14.73 -1.00
C TYR A 139 19.92 14.47 0.12
N ALA A 140 20.20 13.54 0.98
CA ALA A 140 19.46 13.18 2.19
C ALA A 140 19.21 14.40 3.13
N THR A 141 19.00 15.59 2.57
CA THR A 141 18.54 16.77 3.28
C THR A 141 17.03 16.68 3.41
N SER A 142 16.55 16.66 4.64
CA SER A 142 15.14 16.77 4.97
C SER A 142 14.90 18.11 5.63
N GLU A 143 13.86 18.79 5.21
CA GLU A 143 13.41 20.03 5.86
C GLU A 143 12.41 19.75 6.98
N LEU A 144 11.86 18.51 7.00
CA LEU A 144 10.95 18.02 8.03
C LEU A 144 11.72 17.18 9.05
N TRP A 145 11.61 17.53 10.33
CA TRP A 145 12.35 16.87 11.41
C TRP A 145 11.46 16.52 12.60
N PRO A 146 11.63 15.33 13.21
CA PRO A 146 10.99 15.04 14.49
C PRO A 146 11.57 15.90 15.60
N ASP A 147 10.90 15.92 16.75
CA ASP A 147 11.52 16.41 17.99
C ASP A 147 12.65 15.47 18.46
N ALA A 148 13.43 15.91 19.43
CA ALA A 148 14.32 15.02 20.15
C ALA A 148 13.54 13.85 20.79
N PRO A 149 14.12 12.65 20.93
CA PRO A 149 13.41 11.48 21.44
C PRO A 149 12.73 11.72 22.79
N GLU A 150 13.38 12.40 23.73
CA GLU A 150 12.82 12.74 25.04
C GLU A 150 11.65 13.73 24.98
N LEU A 151 11.44 14.41 23.86
CA LEU A 151 10.32 15.32 23.61
C LEU A 151 9.19 14.66 22.81
N GLY A 152 9.33 13.40 22.43
CA GLY A 152 8.31 12.63 21.72
C GLY A 152 8.56 12.42 20.23
N GLY A 153 9.79 12.65 19.75
CA GLY A 153 10.17 12.43 18.35
C GLY A 153 10.28 10.96 17.94
N GLU A 154 10.00 10.02 18.85
CA GLU A 154 9.93 8.58 18.53
C GLU A 154 8.58 8.17 17.93
N PHE A 155 8.56 7.07 17.21
CA PHE A 155 7.30 6.46 16.78
C PHE A 155 6.43 6.02 17.95
N LYS A 156 5.12 6.13 17.77
CA LYS A 156 4.13 5.46 18.61
C LYS A 156 3.45 4.38 17.79
N TYR A 157 3.21 3.25 18.41
CA TYR A 157 2.61 2.09 17.75
C TYR A 157 1.25 1.79 18.35
N GLY A 158 0.36 1.26 17.52
CA GLY A 158 -0.95 0.76 17.93
C GLY A 158 -1.32 -0.49 17.16
N SER A 159 -2.22 -1.28 17.71
CA SER A 159 -2.83 -2.43 17.05
C SER A 159 -4.21 -2.70 17.63
N ILE A 160 -5.17 -3.07 16.78
CA ILE A 160 -6.45 -3.63 17.23
C ILE A 160 -6.32 -5.05 17.77
N ASP A 161 -5.25 -5.76 17.38
CA ASP A 161 -4.91 -7.10 17.87
C ASP A 161 -4.13 -6.99 19.20
N ASN A 162 -4.75 -7.41 20.31
CA ASN A 162 -4.13 -7.37 21.64
C ASN A 162 -2.98 -8.36 21.83
N GLY A 163 -2.80 -9.31 20.92
CA GLY A 163 -1.65 -10.21 20.85
C GLY A 163 -0.47 -9.66 20.05
N SER A 164 -0.65 -8.55 19.37
CA SER A 164 0.39 -7.92 18.55
C SER A 164 1.47 -7.27 19.41
N LYS A 165 2.73 -7.35 18.95
CA LYS A 165 3.86 -6.58 19.52
C LYS A 165 3.65 -5.06 19.49
N PHE A 166 2.77 -4.58 18.62
CA PHE A 166 2.41 -3.17 18.47
C PHE A 166 1.22 -2.76 19.36
N TYR A 167 0.58 -3.70 20.05
CA TYR A 167 -0.54 -3.38 20.93
C TYR A 167 -0.14 -2.39 22.02
N ASN A 168 -0.85 -1.26 22.09
CA ASN A 168 -0.66 -0.25 23.11
C ASN A 168 -2.03 0.28 23.56
N PRO A 169 -2.46 0.01 24.79
CA PRO A 169 -3.78 0.42 25.28
C PRO A 169 -3.94 1.95 25.38
N ASN A 170 -2.85 2.72 25.30
CA ASN A 170 -2.87 4.18 25.33
C ASN A 170 -2.96 4.81 23.93
N VAL A 171 -2.90 4.00 22.86
CA VAL A 171 -3.03 4.43 21.48
C VAL A 171 -4.31 3.85 20.91
N LYS A 172 -5.25 4.71 20.49
CA LYS A 172 -6.41 4.25 19.73
C LYS A 172 -5.92 3.79 18.37
N ALA A 173 -5.91 2.48 18.15
CA ALA A 173 -5.59 1.89 16.87
C ALA A 173 -6.85 1.69 16.01
N TYR A 174 -6.65 1.70 14.69
CA TYR A 174 -7.68 1.46 13.68
C TYR A 174 -7.36 0.24 12.81
N SER A 175 -6.08 -0.18 12.79
CA SER A 175 -5.61 -1.31 12.00
C SER A 175 -4.86 -2.32 12.85
N GLU A 176 -4.41 -3.41 12.23
CA GLU A 176 -3.55 -4.40 12.89
C GLU A 176 -2.14 -3.86 13.12
N GLU A 177 -1.74 -2.82 12.38
CA GLU A 177 -0.43 -2.17 12.51
C GLU A 177 -0.54 -0.66 12.22
N ASP A 178 -0.78 0.11 13.29
CA ASP A 178 -0.74 1.57 13.23
C ASP A 178 0.67 2.06 13.61
N ILE A 179 1.26 2.89 12.77
CA ILE A 179 2.53 3.59 13.04
C ILE A 179 2.27 5.08 13.02
N LEU A 180 2.59 5.76 14.14
CA LEU A 180 2.35 7.18 14.31
C LEU A 180 3.67 7.93 14.46
N ALA A 181 3.80 9.01 13.69
CA ALA A 181 4.93 9.93 13.76
C ALA A 181 4.44 11.37 13.93
N GLU A 182 5.28 12.20 14.54
CA GLU A 182 5.08 13.63 14.68
C GLU A 182 6.37 14.34 14.30
N TYR A 183 6.29 15.29 13.36
CA TYR A 183 7.43 16.02 12.88
C TYR A 183 7.06 17.45 12.46
N TYR A 184 8.05 18.28 12.27
CA TYR A 184 7.89 19.71 12.17
C TYR A 184 8.74 20.28 11.04
N ASP A 185 8.28 21.37 10.47
CA ASP A 185 9.08 22.28 9.68
C ASP A 185 9.36 23.56 10.49
N THR A 186 10.39 23.49 11.32
CA THR A 186 10.83 24.58 12.20
C THR A 186 12.36 24.67 12.32
N ASP A 187 13.09 23.70 11.76
CA ASP A 187 14.53 23.64 11.83
C ASP A 187 15.17 24.55 10.78
N VAL A 188 16.09 25.40 11.23
CA VAL A 188 16.87 26.32 10.38
C VAL A 188 18.36 25.95 10.31
N ASN A 189 18.72 24.78 10.86
CA ASN A 189 20.12 24.34 10.84
C ASN A 189 20.51 23.84 9.46
N ALA A 190 21.22 24.64 8.70
CA ALA A 190 21.63 24.33 7.33
C ALA A 190 22.46 23.02 7.17
N SER A 191 22.98 22.45 8.25
CA SER A 191 23.61 21.13 8.20
C SER A 191 22.59 19.99 8.17
N ARG A 192 21.34 20.25 8.51
CA ARG A 192 20.21 19.30 8.45
C ARG A 192 19.27 19.61 7.29
N THR A 193 18.89 20.89 7.14
CA THR A 193 17.87 21.30 6.16
C THR A 193 18.45 21.68 4.78
N GLY A 194 19.78 21.74 4.67
CA GLY A 194 20.41 22.16 3.41
C GLY A 194 20.28 23.66 3.13
N ARG A 195 20.39 24.00 1.87
CA ARG A 195 20.24 25.33 1.31
C ARG A 195 19.47 25.27 0.01
N ASP A 196 18.65 26.29 -0.27
CA ASP A 196 18.02 26.47 -1.57
C ASP A 196 19.07 26.47 -2.70
N GLN A 197 18.90 25.62 -3.67
CA GLN A 197 19.90 25.40 -4.74
C GLN A 197 19.92 26.55 -5.75
N THR A 198 18.86 27.36 -5.84
CA THR A 198 18.75 28.44 -6.81
C THR A 198 19.38 29.74 -6.33
N ASP A 199 19.25 30.08 -5.05
CA ASP A 199 19.74 31.36 -4.50
C ASP A 199 20.70 31.20 -3.33
N GLY A 200 20.92 29.98 -2.83
CA GLY A 200 21.88 29.66 -1.76
C GLY A 200 21.43 30.10 -0.37
N ARG A 201 20.19 30.58 -0.20
CA ARG A 201 19.65 30.93 1.12
C ARG A 201 19.52 29.70 2.01
N GLY A 202 19.54 29.90 3.31
CA GLY A 202 19.15 28.84 4.25
C GLY A 202 17.66 28.57 4.16
N HIS A 203 17.23 27.38 4.59
CA HIS A 203 15.82 27.01 4.65
C HIS A 203 14.99 28.01 5.43
N ILE A 204 13.84 28.38 4.90
CA ILE A 204 12.83 29.23 5.54
C ILE A 204 11.63 28.38 5.88
N PRO A 205 11.43 28.02 7.16
CA PRO A 205 10.37 27.12 7.55
C PRO A 205 8.96 27.71 7.30
N LEU A 206 8.04 26.86 6.88
CA LEU A 206 6.60 27.18 6.83
C LEU A 206 5.98 27.29 8.24
N GLY A 207 6.67 26.80 9.27
CA GLY A 207 6.13 26.75 10.63
C GLY A 207 4.95 25.81 10.76
N ILE A 208 5.08 24.60 10.26
CA ILE A 208 4.05 23.55 10.33
C ILE A 208 4.45 22.42 11.26
N LYS A 209 3.43 21.79 11.82
CA LYS A 209 3.49 20.54 12.54
C LYS A 209 2.66 19.51 11.77
N ILE A 210 3.21 18.33 11.57
CA ILE A 210 2.55 17.21 10.88
C ILE A 210 2.40 16.05 11.85
N ASN A 211 1.17 15.58 12.02
CA ASN A 211 0.92 14.29 12.64
C ASN A 211 0.60 13.32 11.50
N GLN A 212 1.37 12.25 11.44
CA GLN A 212 1.22 11.16 10.47
C GLN A 212 0.76 9.91 11.20
N ARG A 213 -0.21 9.23 10.63
CA ARG A 213 -0.59 7.86 10.98
C ARG A 213 -0.57 7.04 9.71
N SER A 214 0.11 5.91 9.72
CA SER A 214 0.02 4.91 8.66
C SER A 214 -0.58 3.63 9.22
N MET A 215 -1.39 2.94 8.41
CA MET A 215 -2.26 1.85 8.83
C MET A 215 -2.19 0.72 7.83
N ALA A 216 -2.01 -0.52 8.32
CA ALA A 216 -1.95 -1.71 7.48
C ALA A 216 -2.77 -2.86 8.09
N TRP A 217 -3.37 -3.66 7.22
CA TRP A 217 -4.19 -4.83 7.53
C TRP A 217 -3.66 -6.07 6.80
N SER A 218 -4.04 -7.25 7.28
CA SER A 218 -3.72 -8.54 6.65
C SER A 218 -4.94 -9.22 6.01
N TYR A 219 -6.06 -8.52 5.92
CA TYR A 219 -7.26 -9.03 5.27
C TYR A 219 -7.11 -8.96 3.76
N SER A 220 -7.52 -10.00 3.04
CA SER A 220 -7.31 -10.12 1.58
C SER A 220 -7.92 -9.01 0.71
N TYR A 221 -8.81 -8.19 1.24
CA TYR A 221 -9.35 -6.99 0.58
C TYR A 221 -8.59 -5.72 0.96
N ALA A 222 -7.65 -5.79 1.92
CA ALA A 222 -6.96 -4.64 2.50
C ALA A 222 -5.44 -4.85 2.67
N ASP A 223 -4.90 -5.98 2.25
CA ASP A 223 -3.48 -6.31 2.39
C ASP A 223 -2.59 -5.70 1.29
N ASP A 224 -3.18 -5.24 0.20
CA ASP A 224 -2.49 -4.62 -0.93
C ASP A 224 -2.46 -3.08 -0.88
N PHE A 225 -2.73 -2.48 0.29
CA PHE A 225 -2.53 -1.04 0.46
C PHE A 225 -2.15 -0.66 1.89
N ILE A 226 -1.54 0.51 2.02
CA ILE A 226 -1.25 1.18 3.28
C ILE A 226 -1.92 2.54 3.25
N LEU A 227 -2.81 2.81 4.22
CA LEU A 227 -3.44 4.12 4.36
C LEU A 227 -2.57 5.05 5.20
N PHE A 228 -2.40 6.27 4.71
CA PHE A 228 -1.74 7.36 5.42
C PHE A 228 -2.76 8.45 5.75
N ASP A 229 -2.88 8.79 7.02
CA ASP A 229 -3.73 9.87 7.50
C ASP A 229 -2.89 10.96 8.17
N TYR A 230 -3.03 12.17 7.68
CA TYR A 230 -2.26 13.33 8.11
C TYR A 230 -3.14 14.41 8.72
N THR A 231 -2.59 15.05 9.74
CA THR A 231 -3.09 16.35 10.20
C THR A 231 -1.94 17.35 10.09
N ILE A 232 -2.08 18.32 9.20
CA ILE A 232 -1.12 19.40 8.98
C ILE A 232 -1.61 20.64 9.73
N LYS A 233 -0.85 21.11 10.71
CA LYS A 233 -1.19 22.25 11.55
C LYS A 233 -0.22 23.40 11.31
N ASN A 234 -0.73 24.59 11.03
CA ASN A 234 0.07 25.82 11.06
C ASN A 234 0.34 26.20 12.53
N ILE A 235 1.59 26.07 12.97
CA ILE A 235 2.06 26.47 14.29
C ILE A 235 2.85 27.78 14.26
N GLY A 236 3.03 28.37 13.06
CA GLY A 236 3.63 29.67 12.83
C GLY A 236 2.68 30.81 13.15
N HIS A 237 3.12 32.01 12.85
CA HIS A 237 2.37 33.28 13.09
C HIS A 237 1.74 33.82 11.80
N GLU A 238 2.22 33.38 10.66
CA GLU A 238 1.79 33.81 9.33
C GLU A 238 0.72 32.88 8.76
N ARG A 239 -0.20 33.46 7.98
CA ARG A 239 -1.14 32.66 7.18
C ARG A 239 -0.41 32.03 6.00
N LEU A 240 -0.52 30.73 5.86
CA LEU A 240 -0.07 30.01 4.68
C LEU A 240 -1.13 30.11 3.59
N ARG A 241 -0.79 30.73 2.48
CA ARG A 241 -1.72 30.96 1.35
C ARG A 241 -1.38 30.05 0.20
N ARG A 242 -2.43 29.68 -0.57
CA ARG A 242 -2.30 28.85 -1.76
C ARG A 242 -1.42 27.64 -1.49
N VAL A 243 -1.73 26.91 -0.41
CA VAL A 243 -0.99 25.71 -0.04
C VAL A 243 -1.28 24.61 -1.04
N PHE A 244 -0.24 24.00 -1.53
CA PHE A 244 -0.28 22.75 -2.28
C PHE A 244 0.44 21.67 -1.51
N ILE A 245 -0.06 20.44 -1.61
CA ILE A 245 0.59 19.25 -1.07
C ILE A 245 0.92 18.34 -2.24
N GLY A 246 2.13 17.80 -2.24
CA GLY A 246 2.61 16.85 -3.23
C GLY A 246 3.07 15.55 -2.58
N ILE A 247 2.79 14.44 -3.24
CA ILE A 247 3.39 13.14 -2.97
C ILE A 247 4.42 12.92 -4.07
N TRP A 248 5.68 13.15 -3.71
CA TRP A 248 6.82 12.94 -4.60
C TRP A 248 7.33 11.52 -4.47
N VAL A 249 7.61 10.86 -5.59
CA VAL A 249 8.03 9.46 -5.65
C VAL A 249 9.18 9.31 -6.63
N ASP A 250 10.23 8.69 -6.19
CA ASP A 250 11.34 8.15 -6.95
C ASP A 250 11.16 6.63 -6.98
N GLY A 251 10.52 6.15 -8.05
CA GLY A 251 10.15 4.75 -8.20
C GLY A 251 11.26 4.00 -8.92
N ASP A 252 11.81 2.99 -8.24
CA ASP A 252 12.78 2.06 -8.80
C ASP A 252 12.29 0.64 -8.60
N THR A 253 12.24 -0.14 -9.67
CA THR A 253 11.72 -1.51 -9.64
C THR A 253 12.83 -2.52 -9.91
N TRP A 254 13.16 -3.35 -8.92
CA TRP A 254 14.19 -4.39 -9.08
C TRP A 254 14.00 -5.56 -8.12
N HIS A 255 14.63 -6.69 -8.43
CA HIS A 255 14.74 -7.82 -7.51
C HIS A 255 16.06 -7.73 -6.71
N THR A 256 16.02 -7.86 -5.38
CA THR A 256 17.17 -7.62 -4.48
C THR A 256 18.40 -8.50 -4.75
N THR A 257 18.25 -9.67 -5.39
CA THR A 257 19.38 -10.52 -5.81
C THR A 257 20.05 -10.05 -7.10
N ARG A 258 19.50 -9.05 -7.77
CA ARG A 258 20.09 -8.40 -8.93
C ARG A 258 20.91 -7.19 -8.50
N ASN A 259 21.81 -6.77 -9.37
CA ASN A 259 22.54 -5.56 -9.13
C ASN A 259 21.60 -4.36 -9.35
N ASN A 260 21.32 -3.61 -8.29
CA ASN A 260 20.46 -2.44 -8.33
C ASN A 260 20.95 -1.29 -9.24
N THR A 261 22.16 -1.40 -9.80
CA THR A 261 22.71 -0.38 -10.72
C THR A 261 22.09 -0.42 -12.12
N GLU A 262 21.17 -1.33 -12.39
CA GLU A 262 20.55 -1.50 -13.71
C GLU A 262 19.02 -1.52 -13.64
N GLY A 263 18.40 -1.85 -12.50
CA GLY A 263 16.96 -2.03 -12.34
C GLY A 263 16.14 -0.73 -12.34
N TRP A 264 16.76 0.44 -12.36
CA TRP A 264 16.09 1.73 -12.44
C TRP A 264 16.05 2.33 -13.85
N THR A 265 16.65 1.65 -14.85
CA THR A 265 16.85 2.21 -16.19
C THR A 265 15.72 1.92 -17.17
N ASP A 266 14.74 1.13 -16.80
CA ASP A 266 13.62 0.71 -17.62
C ASP A 266 12.24 0.85 -16.96
N ASP A 267 12.17 1.62 -15.89
CA ASP A 267 10.91 1.92 -15.21
C ASP A 267 10.01 2.84 -16.04
N ILE A 268 8.70 2.63 -15.88
CA ILE A 268 7.66 3.44 -16.49
C ILE A 268 6.76 4.03 -15.42
N SER A 269 6.20 5.21 -15.69
CA SER A 269 5.24 5.85 -14.81
C SER A 269 4.14 6.56 -15.58
N GLY A 270 2.99 6.71 -14.93
CA GLY A 270 1.85 7.37 -15.53
C GLY A 270 0.73 7.69 -14.54
N PHE A 271 -0.40 8.12 -15.07
CA PHE A 271 -1.58 8.47 -14.29
C PHE A 271 -2.83 7.75 -14.77
N TYR A 272 -3.32 6.80 -14.00
CA TYR A 272 -4.52 6.03 -14.30
C TYR A 272 -5.75 6.69 -13.71
N ARG A 273 -6.63 7.23 -14.57
CA ARG A 273 -7.74 8.09 -14.15
C ARG A 273 -9.00 7.35 -13.82
N THR A 274 -9.41 6.43 -14.65
CA THR A 274 -10.73 5.79 -14.58
C THR A 274 -10.66 4.29 -14.82
N HIS A 275 -11.55 3.54 -14.16
CA HIS A 275 -11.68 2.10 -14.32
C HIS A 275 -13.17 1.69 -14.31
N PRO A 276 -13.59 0.64 -15.03
CA PRO A 276 -14.93 0.11 -14.91
C PRO A 276 -15.28 -0.26 -13.46
N ALA A 277 -16.48 0.11 -13.04
CA ALA A 277 -16.94 -0.19 -11.69
C ALA A 277 -17.12 -1.71 -11.50
N PRO A 278 -16.80 -2.29 -10.31
CA PRO A 278 -16.95 -3.73 -10.09
C PRO A 278 -18.40 -4.19 -10.12
N GLU A 279 -19.36 -3.29 -9.82
CA GLU A 279 -20.79 -3.58 -9.91
C GLU A 279 -21.27 -3.78 -11.35
N GLY A 280 -20.46 -3.43 -12.33
CA GLY A 280 -20.81 -3.49 -13.74
C GLY A 280 -21.81 -2.40 -14.15
N CYS A 281 -22.81 -2.75 -14.95
CA CYS A 281 -23.88 -1.84 -15.40
C CYS A 281 -23.42 -0.60 -16.18
N GLY A 282 -22.21 -0.64 -16.77
CA GLY A 282 -21.64 0.46 -17.53
C GLY A 282 -21.17 1.66 -16.68
N PHE A 283 -21.09 1.52 -15.37
CA PHE A 283 -20.50 2.52 -14.50
C PHE A 283 -18.96 2.55 -14.65
N ILE A 284 -18.42 3.76 -14.60
CA ILE A 284 -16.99 4.00 -14.63
C ILE A 284 -16.64 4.78 -13.37
N ASP A 285 -15.66 4.29 -12.62
CA ASP A 285 -15.18 4.96 -11.42
C ASP A 285 -13.95 5.79 -11.70
N THR A 286 -13.84 6.90 -10.98
CA THR A 286 -12.63 7.73 -10.95
C THR A 286 -11.69 7.18 -9.90
N VAL A 287 -10.56 6.63 -10.33
CA VAL A 287 -9.56 6.04 -9.43
C VAL A 287 -8.38 6.98 -9.14
N ASN A 288 -7.98 7.80 -10.09
CA ASN A 288 -6.94 8.85 -9.94
C ASN A 288 -5.68 8.34 -9.22
N ILE A 289 -4.98 7.39 -9.82
CA ILE A 289 -3.75 6.81 -9.28
C ILE A 289 -2.56 7.29 -10.11
N ALA A 290 -1.57 7.87 -9.46
CA ALA A 290 -0.23 8.00 -10.01
C ALA A 290 0.52 6.69 -9.74
N TRP A 291 1.12 6.09 -10.75
CA TRP A 291 1.68 4.75 -10.69
C TRP A 291 3.07 4.66 -11.31
N HIS A 292 3.83 3.65 -10.90
CA HIS A 292 5.06 3.24 -11.58
C HIS A 292 5.22 1.71 -11.53
N ALA A 293 5.97 1.17 -12.50
CA ALA A 293 6.27 -0.23 -12.66
C ALA A 293 7.52 -0.41 -13.52
N ASP A 294 8.08 -1.61 -13.54
CA ASP A 294 8.98 -2.07 -14.60
C ASP A 294 8.28 -2.04 -15.96
N ASN A 295 9.03 -1.90 -17.05
CA ASN A 295 8.44 -1.75 -18.38
C ASN A 295 7.90 -3.03 -19.01
N ASP A 296 8.47 -4.21 -18.70
CA ASP A 296 8.12 -5.48 -19.34
C ASP A 296 8.07 -6.70 -18.39
N GLY A 297 8.28 -6.48 -17.09
CA GLY A 297 8.32 -7.52 -16.08
C GLY A 297 9.61 -8.35 -16.09
N ASP A 298 10.64 -7.97 -16.85
CA ASP A 298 11.96 -8.62 -16.80
C ASP A 298 12.87 -7.90 -15.80
N PRO A 299 13.41 -8.57 -14.78
CA PRO A 299 14.30 -7.94 -13.83
C PRO A 299 15.67 -7.53 -14.42
N VAL A 300 15.81 -7.51 -15.74
CA VAL A 300 17.04 -7.14 -16.46
C VAL A 300 16.75 -6.14 -17.55
N PRO A 301 17.28 -4.92 -17.46
CA PRO A 301 17.05 -3.87 -18.45
C PRO A 301 17.32 -4.32 -19.89
N ALA A 302 16.52 -3.79 -20.83
CA ALA A 302 16.59 -4.11 -22.25
C ALA A 302 16.49 -5.62 -22.56
N GLY A 303 15.88 -6.39 -21.67
CA GLY A 303 15.49 -7.76 -21.89
C GLY A 303 14.49 -7.90 -23.04
N ASN A 304 14.34 -9.10 -23.53
CA ASN A 304 13.18 -9.50 -24.32
C ASN A 304 12.74 -10.81 -23.73
N PRO A 305 12.02 -10.76 -22.60
CA PRO A 305 11.65 -11.97 -21.89
C PRO A 305 10.79 -12.85 -22.77
N THR A 306 11.09 -14.13 -22.82
CA THR A 306 10.23 -15.14 -23.42
C THR A 306 9.49 -15.95 -22.37
N SER A 307 9.88 -15.77 -21.10
CA SER A 307 9.26 -16.37 -19.92
C SER A 307 9.72 -15.56 -18.69
N TRP A 308 8.85 -15.49 -17.72
CA TRP A 308 9.15 -14.90 -16.41
C TRP A 308 9.61 -15.95 -15.40
N ASP A 309 10.31 -15.52 -14.38
CA ASP A 309 10.70 -16.34 -13.22
C ASP A 309 10.25 -15.64 -11.90
N TYR A 310 10.61 -16.19 -10.76
CA TYR A 310 10.24 -15.68 -9.44
C TYR A 310 10.81 -14.27 -9.12
N ARG A 311 11.67 -13.75 -9.97
CA ARG A 311 12.31 -12.43 -9.82
C ARG A 311 11.66 -11.37 -10.70
N SER A 312 10.71 -11.76 -11.50
CA SER A 312 10.06 -10.90 -12.47
C SER A 312 9.10 -9.93 -11.76
N PRO A 313 9.28 -8.61 -11.90
CA PRO A 313 8.42 -7.61 -11.28
C PRO A 313 7.12 -7.44 -12.08
N LEU A 314 6.17 -8.35 -11.85
CA LEU A 314 4.92 -8.39 -12.60
C LEU A 314 3.84 -7.45 -12.05
N GLY A 315 4.10 -6.80 -10.94
CA GLY A 315 3.17 -5.90 -10.28
C GLY A 315 3.38 -4.44 -10.65
N VAL A 316 2.55 -3.61 -10.07
CA VAL A 316 2.58 -2.14 -10.14
C VAL A 316 2.31 -1.56 -8.77
N VAL A 317 2.90 -0.43 -8.44
CA VAL A 317 2.54 0.32 -7.24
C VAL A 317 2.17 1.76 -7.59
N GLY A 318 1.37 2.38 -6.72
CA GLY A 318 0.96 3.76 -6.95
C GLY A 318 0.48 4.47 -5.70
N SER A 319 0.24 5.76 -5.86
CA SER A 319 -0.31 6.61 -4.82
C SER A 319 -1.66 7.20 -5.24
N ARG A 320 -2.63 7.13 -4.33
CA ARG A 320 -3.97 7.68 -4.51
C ARG A 320 -4.32 8.59 -3.36
N VAL A 321 -4.78 9.80 -3.66
CA VAL A 321 -5.35 10.68 -2.63
C VAL A 321 -6.77 10.21 -2.29
N VAL A 322 -7.02 9.95 -1.01
CA VAL A 322 -8.30 9.44 -0.49
C VAL A 322 -9.13 10.56 0.11
N ARG A 323 -8.49 11.48 0.83
CA ARG A 323 -9.14 12.65 1.42
C ARG A 323 -8.33 13.91 1.20
N THR A 324 -9.03 14.98 0.87
CA THR A 324 -8.49 16.35 0.80
C THR A 324 -9.22 17.27 1.77
N PRO A 325 -8.65 18.42 2.11
CA PRO A 325 -9.34 19.42 2.93
C PRO A 325 -10.60 20.01 2.28
N SER A 326 -10.76 19.88 0.98
CA SER A 326 -11.89 20.42 0.22
C SER A 326 -12.10 19.65 -1.07
N ASP A 327 -13.35 19.40 -1.46
CA ASP A 327 -13.73 18.71 -2.70
C ASP A 327 -13.46 19.51 -3.97
N SER A 328 -13.17 20.81 -3.84
CA SER A 328 -12.93 21.73 -4.97
C SER A 328 -11.45 21.92 -5.32
N LEU A 329 -10.59 21.01 -4.94
CA LEU A 329 -9.16 21.09 -5.20
C LEU A 329 -8.81 20.72 -6.65
N GLU A 330 -7.80 21.37 -7.16
CA GLU A 330 -7.18 21.00 -8.43
C GLU A 330 -6.09 19.96 -8.16
N TYR A 331 -6.11 18.90 -8.97
CA TYR A 331 -5.09 17.86 -8.95
C TYR A 331 -4.16 18.08 -10.14
N SER A 332 -2.88 17.70 -9.97
CA SER A 332 -1.91 17.64 -11.05
C SER A 332 -1.05 16.39 -10.92
N PHE A 333 -0.61 15.89 -12.05
CA PHE A 333 0.38 14.83 -12.15
C PHE A 333 1.50 15.31 -13.05
N ASN A 334 2.71 15.35 -12.53
CA ASN A 334 3.91 15.74 -13.24
C ASN A 334 4.97 14.67 -13.05
N TRP A 335 5.74 14.41 -14.09
CA TRP A 335 6.85 13.47 -14.01
C TRP A 335 8.09 14.04 -14.69
N TRP A 336 9.26 13.48 -14.38
CA TRP A 336 10.53 13.80 -15.01
C TRP A 336 11.49 12.62 -14.91
N ILE A 337 12.49 12.62 -15.81
CA ILE A 337 13.59 11.66 -15.80
C ILE A 337 14.90 12.35 -15.43
N ILE A 338 15.81 11.59 -14.84
CA ILE A 338 17.18 11.98 -14.56
C ILE A 338 18.14 11.24 -15.49
N ASN A 339 19.16 11.95 -15.98
CA ASN A 339 20.26 11.33 -16.68
C ASN A 339 21.55 11.56 -15.90
N TYR A 340 22.08 10.50 -15.27
CA TYR A 340 23.26 10.59 -14.44
C TYR A 340 24.55 10.93 -15.19
N GLU A 341 24.63 10.57 -16.48
CA GLU A 341 25.83 10.82 -17.28
C GLU A 341 25.86 12.27 -17.79
N ASP A 342 24.70 12.86 -18.11
CA ASP A 342 24.60 14.21 -18.64
C ASP A 342 23.28 14.87 -18.21
N ALA A 343 23.32 15.66 -17.16
CA ALA A 343 22.15 16.40 -16.64
C ALA A 343 21.49 17.35 -17.66
N SER A 344 22.15 17.66 -18.78
CA SER A 344 21.53 18.42 -19.86
C SER A 344 20.46 17.61 -20.63
N LEU A 345 20.42 16.30 -20.41
CA LEU A 345 19.45 15.37 -20.98
C LEU A 345 18.27 15.10 -20.04
N ASP A 346 18.25 15.66 -18.82
CA ASP A 346 17.12 15.58 -17.94
C ASP A 346 15.88 16.17 -18.63
N PHE A 347 14.73 15.51 -18.47
CA PHE A 347 13.54 15.87 -19.20
C PHE A 347 12.28 15.74 -18.34
N GLY A 348 11.33 16.64 -18.55
CA GLY A 348 9.95 16.55 -18.08
C GLY A 348 9.02 17.24 -19.07
N PRO A 349 7.79 16.75 -19.25
CA PRO A 349 6.80 17.34 -20.18
C PRO A 349 6.54 18.82 -19.91
N ARG A 350 6.25 19.59 -20.94
CA ARG A 350 5.95 21.03 -20.84
C ARG A 350 4.93 21.46 -21.87
N MET A 351 3.98 22.29 -21.46
CA MET A 351 3.04 22.92 -22.38
C MET A 351 3.60 24.20 -23.01
N ARG A 352 3.17 24.47 -24.27
CA ARG A 352 3.44 25.73 -24.93
C ARG A 352 2.66 26.86 -24.28
N GLY A 353 3.23 28.06 -24.31
CA GLY A 353 2.50 29.29 -24.05
C GLY A 353 2.34 29.68 -22.61
N THR A 354 2.73 28.86 -21.67
CA THR A 354 3.07 29.31 -20.33
C THR A 354 4.46 29.94 -20.42
N GLY A 355 4.60 30.99 -21.25
CA GLY A 355 5.87 31.59 -21.65
C GLY A 355 6.80 32.01 -20.55
N ASP A 356 6.40 31.80 -19.33
CA ASP A 356 7.13 32.03 -18.12
C ASP A 356 7.13 30.75 -17.28
N GLN A 357 7.79 29.69 -17.76
CA GLN A 357 8.22 28.58 -16.90
C GLN A 357 9.70 28.77 -16.49
N PRO A 358 10.10 29.94 -15.94
CA PRO A 358 11.48 30.18 -15.62
C PRO A 358 11.97 29.32 -14.46
N PHE A 359 11.04 28.69 -13.74
CA PHE A 359 11.32 27.94 -12.52
C PHE A 359 11.26 26.41 -12.68
N ARG A 360 10.75 25.90 -13.79
CA ARG A 360 10.79 24.48 -14.09
C ARG A 360 12.17 24.11 -14.64
N ASN A 361 13.09 23.81 -13.74
CA ASN A 361 14.48 23.55 -14.09
C ASN A 361 14.80 22.06 -13.99
N PHE A 362 14.70 21.36 -15.13
CA PHE A 362 15.07 19.96 -15.24
C PHE A 362 16.52 19.75 -15.74
N GLY A 363 17.28 20.78 -15.92
CA GLY A 363 18.69 20.72 -16.32
C GLY A 363 19.65 20.77 -15.11
N SER A 364 19.19 20.38 -13.93
CA SER A 364 20.01 20.32 -12.73
C SER A 364 20.79 19.03 -12.64
N ARG A 365 21.81 18.97 -11.78
CA ARG A 365 22.54 17.73 -11.51
C ARG A 365 21.67 16.65 -10.87
N LEU A 366 20.48 17.01 -10.40
CA LEU A 366 19.55 16.14 -9.68
C LEU A 366 18.34 15.72 -10.52
N GLY A 367 18.12 16.35 -11.68
CA GLY A 367 16.89 16.16 -12.46
C GLY A 367 15.60 16.59 -11.76
N THR A 368 15.66 16.86 -10.47
CA THR A 368 14.54 17.32 -9.64
C THR A 368 14.42 18.85 -9.73
N PRO A 369 13.20 19.44 -9.66
CA PRO A 369 13.04 20.89 -9.61
C PRO A 369 13.83 21.49 -8.46
N GLU A 370 14.84 22.31 -8.74
CA GLU A 370 15.73 22.92 -7.76
C GLU A 370 15.11 24.13 -7.09
N GLY A 371 15.23 24.22 -5.78
CA GLY A 371 14.81 25.33 -4.95
C GLY A 371 13.30 25.48 -4.79
N ASP A 372 12.89 26.24 -3.80
CA ASP A 372 11.48 26.43 -3.43
C ASP A 372 10.60 26.90 -4.58
N ARG A 373 11.10 27.81 -5.42
CA ARG A 373 10.32 28.38 -6.53
C ARG A 373 10.00 27.35 -7.59
N ASN A 374 10.96 26.52 -7.97
CA ASN A 374 10.75 25.48 -8.98
C ASN A 374 9.84 24.37 -8.43
N LYS A 375 10.07 23.93 -7.19
CA LYS A 375 9.23 22.96 -6.51
C LYS A 375 7.78 23.45 -6.43
N TYR A 376 7.58 24.67 -5.92
CA TYR A 376 6.25 25.27 -5.81
C TYR A 376 5.57 25.42 -7.18
N TYR A 377 6.33 25.79 -8.21
CA TYR A 377 5.82 25.90 -9.56
C TYR A 377 5.23 24.57 -10.05
N VAL A 378 6.00 23.46 -9.93
CA VAL A 378 5.53 22.13 -10.35
C VAL A 378 4.34 21.68 -9.52
N MET A 379 4.35 21.88 -8.18
CA MET A 379 3.23 21.52 -7.30
C MET A 379 1.94 22.27 -7.64
N SER A 380 2.05 23.56 -8.05
CA SER A 380 0.91 24.42 -8.31
C SER A 380 0.44 24.42 -9.77
N HIS A 381 1.07 23.64 -10.62
CA HIS A 381 0.75 23.59 -12.04
C HIS A 381 -0.40 22.59 -12.29
N PRO A 382 -1.53 23.00 -12.85
CA PRO A 382 -2.74 22.17 -12.97
C PRO A 382 -2.68 21.15 -14.12
N GLU A 383 -1.51 20.81 -14.64
CA GLU A 383 -1.36 19.86 -15.73
C GLU A 383 -1.47 18.41 -15.22
N PHE A 384 -2.07 17.57 -16.07
CA PHE A 384 -1.81 16.14 -16.05
C PHE A 384 -0.88 15.86 -17.23
N ASP A 385 0.37 15.55 -16.92
CA ASP A 385 1.33 15.18 -17.94
C ASP A 385 0.86 13.89 -18.64
N TYR A 386 1.18 13.75 -19.92
CA TYR A 386 1.05 12.46 -20.58
C TYR A 386 2.02 11.47 -19.95
N ASP A 387 1.72 10.17 -20.03
CA ASP A 387 2.53 9.14 -19.39
C ASP A 387 3.91 9.01 -20.05
N LEU A 388 4.90 8.48 -19.33
CA LEU A 388 6.28 8.39 -19.84
C LEU A 388 6.37 7.66 -21.19
N MET A 389 5.61 6.60 -21.37
CA MET A 389 5.59 5.84 -22.63
C MET A 389 5.10 6.66 -23.84
N ASP A 390 4.32 7.73 -23.61
CA ASP A 390 3.82 8.64 -24.65
C ASP A 390 4.81 9.72 -25.05
N MET A 391 5.96 9.83 -24.40
CA MET A 391 6.86 10.97 -24.63
C MET A 391 7.40 11.08 -26.06
N ALA A 392 7.35 10.03 -26.85
CA ALA A 392 7.77 10.02 -28.25
C ALA A 392 6.61 10.33 -29.23
N VAL A 393 5.37 10.39 -28.73
CA VAL A 393 4.21 10.83 -29.48
C VAL A 393 4.20 12.36 -29.58
N ASP A 394 3.85 12.91 -30.74
CA ASP A 394 3.77 14.37 -30.94
C ASP A 394 2.44 14.93 -30.40
N HIS A 395 2.45 15.40 -29.16
CA HIS A 395 1.33 16.07 -28.50
C HIS A 395 1.29 17.58 -28.76
N SER A 396 2.02 18.10 -29.76
CA SER A 396 2.10 19.54 -30.01
C SER A 396 0.78 20.16 -30.46
N PHE A 397 -0.15 19.35 -30.98
CA PHE A 397 -1.51 19.78 -31.31
C PHE A 397 -2.32 20.15 -30.03
N ASP A 398 -2.09 19.44 -28.94
CA ASP A 398 -2.73 19.65 -27.64
C ASP A 398 -2.03 20.71 -26.78
N GLY A 399 -1.01 21.35 -27.33
CA GLY A 399 -0.31 22.46 -26.69
C GLY A 399 1.02 22.08 -26.02
N TRP A 400 1.46 20.83 -26.10
CA TRP A 400 2.74 20.41 -25.54
C TRP A 400 3.92 20.85 -26.44
N LEU A 401 5.12 20.89 -25.83
CA LEU A 401 6.35 21.00 -26.63
C LEU A 401 6.58 19.69 -27.40
N PRO A 402 7.26 19.77 -28.57
CA PRO A 402 7.54 18.56 -29.34
C PRO A 402 8.43 17.60 -28.55
N PRO A 403 8.39 16.30 -28.88
CA PRO A 403 9.23 15.26 -28.25
C PRO A 403 10.72 15.63 -28.25
N PRO A 404 11.48 15.28 -27.19
CA PRO A 404 12.92 15.45 -27.16
C PRO A 404 13.62 14.52 -28.16
N THR A 405 14.92 14.75 -28.42
CA THR A 405 15.66 13.98 -29.43
C THR A 405 15.77 12.48 -29.08
N LEU A 406 15.82 12.14 -27.81
CA LEU A 406 15.95 10.75 -27.32
C LEU A 406 14.61 10.12 -26.90
N ALA A 407 13.50 10.76 -27.24
CA ALA A 407 12.18 10.32 -26.84
C ALA A 407 11.88 8.85 -27.19
N ASP A 408 12.28 8.39 -28.38
CA ASP A 408 12.06 7.00 -28.83
C ASP A 408 12.82 5.97 -27.94
N THR A 409 13.87 6.39 -27.27
CA THR A 409 14.65 5.54 -26.36
C THR A 409 14.04 5.60 -24.97
N TRP A 410 13.78 6.78 -24.44
CA TRP A 410 13.31 6.99 -23.09
C TRP A 410 11.85 6.55 -22.88
N ALA A 411 11.02 6.60 -23.94
CA ALA A 411 9.66 6.08 -23.89
C ALA A 411 9.57 4.57 -23.61
N ARG A 412 10.70 3.85 -23.72
CA ARG A 412 10.78 2.42 -23.38
C ARG A 412 10.94 2.16 -21.89
N GLY A 413 11.07 3.18 -21.11
CA GLY A 413 11.38 3.17 -19.69
C GLY A 413 12.68 3.90 -19.40
N TYR A 414 12.74 4.57 -18.29
CA TYR A 414 13.92 5.26 -17.77
C TYR A 414 13.75 5.57 -16.29
N ASP A 415 14.85 6.01 -15.66
CA ASP A 415 14.86 6.47 -14.28
C ASP A 415 13.92 7.68 -14.10
N CYS A 416 12.70 7.43 -13.59
CA CYS A 416 11.62 8.39 -13.56
C CYS A 416 11.15 8.73 -12.15
N ARG A 417 10.78 9.99 -11.96
CA ARG A 417 10.12 10.51 -10.77
C ARG A 417 8.75 11.04 -11.13
N TYR A 418 7.82 10.94 -10.18
CA TYR A 418 6.56 11.65 -10.33
C TYR A 418 6.19 12.46 -9.09
N LEU A 419 5.31 13.43 -9.31
CA LEU A 419 4.73 14.26 -8.28
C LEU A 419 3.21 14.34 -8.49
N LEU A 420 2.46 13.73 -7.57
CA LEU A 420 1.01 13.88 -7.50
C LEU A 420 0.69 15.02 -6.54
N SER A 421 0.18 16.14 -7.04
CA SER A 421 -0.09 17.33 -6.25
C SER A 421 -1.57 17.70 -6.23
N PHE A 422 -1.98 18.41 -5.18
CA PHE A 422 -3.33 18.95 -5.04
C PHE A 422 -3.35 20.21 -4.19
N GLY A 423 -4.29 21.10 -4.49
CA GLY A 423 -4.48 22.41 -3.89
C GLY A 423 -5.30 23.29 -4.84
N PRO A 424 -5.38 24.62 -4.60
CA PRO A 424 -4.87 25.34 -3.44
C PRO A 424 -5.85 25.40 -2.26
N PHE A 425 -5.34 25.58 -1.06
CA PHE A 425 -6.09 25.93 0.13
C PHE A 425 -5.27 26.87 1.04
N ASP A 426 -5.89 27.44 2.05
CA ASP A 426 -5.21 28.34 2.98
C ASP A 426 -5.22 27.73 4.39
N ILE A 427 -4.17 27.98 5.19
CA ILE A 427 -4.10 27.52 6.59
C ILE A 427 -3.80 28.73 7.50
N GLU A 428 -4.79 29.11 8.29
CA GLU A 428 -4.63 30.19 9.29
C GLU A 428 -3.72 29.74 10.45
N PRO A 429 -3.04 30.65 11.14
CA PRO A 429 -2.31 30.34 12.36
C PRO A 429 -3.17 29.54 13.35
N GLY A 430 -2.67 28.41 13.82
CA GLY A 430 -3.35 27.51 14.74
C GLY A 430 -4.37 26.55 14.09
N GLN A 431 -4.73 26.75 12.84
CA GLN A 431 -5.63 25.85 12.10
C GLN A 431 -4.93 24.54 11.74
N SER A 432 -5.72 23.47 11.68
CA SER A 432 -5.30 22.16 11.19
C SER A 432 -6.14 21.74 9.99
N LEU A 433 -5.50 21.07 9.04
CA LEU A 433 -6.17 20.47 7.87
C LEU A 433 -5.90 18.98 7.81
N PRO A 434 -6.90 18.17 7.47
CA PRO A 434 -6.74 16.73 7.23
C PRO A 434 -6.33 16.45 5.79
N LEU A 435 -5.56 15.38 5.61
CA LEU A 435 -5.21 14.81 4.34
C LEU A 435 -5.07 13.31 4.51
N SER A 436 -5.55 12.52 3.56
CA SER A 436 -5.27 11.08 3.55
C SER A 436 -4.95 10.61 2.15
N PHE A 437 -3.98 9.72 2.04
CA PHE A 437 -3.67 9.03 0.80
C PHE A 437 -3.41 7.54 1.07
N ALA A 438 -3.47 6.73 0.02
CA ALA A 438 -3.13 5.32 0.05
C ALA A 438 -1.90 5.07 -0.82
N TRP A 439 -0.97 4.25 -0.34
CA TRP A 439 0.02 3.56 -1.12
C TRP A 439 -0.57 2.21 -1.51
N VAL A 440 -0.66 1.91 -2.80
CA VAL A 440 -1.46 0.80 -3.32
C VAL A 440 -0.61 -0.07 -4.22
N GLY A 441 -0.68 -1.38 -4.05
CA GLY A 441 -0.12 -2.38 -4.94
C GLY A 441 -1.18 -2.97 -5.87
N GLY A 442 -0.74 -3.48 -7.02
CA GLY A 442 -1.56 -4.24 -7.93
C GLY A 442 -0.77 -5.40 -8.52
N GLU A 443 -1.28 -6.62 -8.37
CA GLU A 443 -0.72 -7.82 -8.98
C GLU A 443 -1.14 -7.97 -10.44
N ASP A 444 -0.45 -8.83 -11.18
CA ASP A 444 -0.78 -9.19 -12.55
C ASP A 444 -0.85 -7.98 -13.53
N PHE A 445 -0.07 -6.94 -13.28
CA PHE A 445 0.00 -5.78 -14.18
C PHE A 445 0.53 -6.15 -15.55
N HIS A 446 1.61 -6.94 -15.60
CA HIS A 446 2.10 -7.61 -16.80
C HIS A 446 1.45 -8.98 -16.96
N VAL A 447 0.96 -9.29 -18.18
CA VAL A 447 0.16 -10.49 -18.44
C VAL A 447 0.89 -11.54 -19.31
N ASP A 448 1.70 -11.10 -20.29
CA ASP A 448 2.48 -11.99 -21.17
C ASP A 448 3.92 -11.43 -21.33
N PRO A 449 4.96 -12.25 -21.08
CA PRO A 449 6.35 -11.80 -21.13
C PRO A 449 6.79 -11.25 -22.50
N SER A 450 6.05 -11.53 -23.54
CA SER A 450 6.38 -11.07 -24.89
C SER A 450 5.59 -9.84 -25.34
N ASP A 451 4.69 -9.31 -24.51
CA ASP A 451 3.79 -8.22 -24.91
C ASP A 451 4.56 -6.93 -25.22
N PHE A 452 5.51 -6.54 -24.38
CA PHE A 452 6.33 -5.36 -24.62
C PHE A 452 7.08 -5.44 -25.95
N ALA A 453 7.83 -6.53 -26.15
CA ALA A 453 8.61 -6.73 -27.37
C ALA A 453 7.78 -6.81 -28.65
N LYS A 454 6.52 -7.30 -28.55
CA LYS A 454 5.61 -7.46 -29.69
C LYS A 454 4.77 -6.20 -29.96
N SER A 455 4.40 -5.46 -28.92
CA SER A 455 3.33 -4.48 -28.99
C SER A 455 3.82 -3.04 -28.74
N PHE A 456 4.95 -2.84 -28.07
CA PHE A 456 5.43 -1.51 -27.78
C PHE A 456 6.07 -0.84 -28.99
N ASP A 457 5.43 0.23 -29.44
CA ASP A 457 5.98 1.18 -30.44
C ASP A 457 6.00 2.59 -29.80
N PRO A 458 7.15 3.24 -29.65
CA PRO A 458 7.24 4.57 -29.04
C PRO A 458 6.34 5.63 -29.72
N LYS A 459 5.96 5.41 -30.97
CA LYS A 459 5.05 6.32 -31.70
C LYS A 459 3.58 5.92 -31.59
N ASN A 460 3.27 4.77 -31.03
CA ASN A 460 1.92 4.25 -30.83
C ASN A 460 1.88 3.33 -29.60
N PRO A 461 2.16 3.85 -28.39
CA PRO A 461 2.26 3.05 -27.17
C PRO A 461 0.92 2.47 -26.72
N GLU A 462 -0.21 3.00 -27.18
CA GLU A 462 -1.57 2.56 -26.86
C GLU A 462 -1.76 1.05 -27.07
N VAL A 463 -1.11 0.47 -28.08
CA VAL A 463 -1.18 -0.97 -28.36
C VAL A 463 -0.60 -1.79 -27.22
N TYR A 464 0.41 -1.25 -26.54
CA TYR A 464 1.00 -1.89 -25.35
C TYR A 464 0.18 -1.57 -24.09
N TYR A 465 -0.33 -0.34 -23.96
CA TYR A 465 -1.21 0.02 -22.86
C TYR A 465 -2.41 -0.93 -22.73
N ASP A 466 -3.00 -1.31 -23.86
CA ASP A 466 -4.11 -2.27 -23.91
C ASP A 466 -3.74 -3.68 -23.42
N ARG A 467 -2.44 -3.97 -23.24
CA ARG A 467 -1.93 -5.23 -22.67
C ARG A 467 -1.69 -5.17 -21.16
N LEU A 468 -1.54 -3.97 -20.62
CA LEU A 468 -1.33 -3.78 -19.20
C LEU A 468 -2.64 -3.95 -18.43
N ASN A 469 -2.60 -4.63 -17.30
CA ASN A 469 -3.79 -4.91 -16.51
C ASN A 469 -3.82 -4.07 -15.23
N PHE A 470 -4.63 -3.04 -15.24
CA PHE A 470 -4.84 -2.16 -14.08
C PHE A 470 -5.95 -2.63 -13.14
N SER A 471 -6.60 -3.77 -13.39
CA SER A 471 -7.82 -4.17 -12.67
C SER A 471 -7.57 -4.39 -11.18
N ASN A 472 -6.49 -5.06 -10.81
CA ASN A 472 -6.17 -5.31 -9.41
C ASN A 472 -5.77 -4.00 -8.70
N LEU A 473 -4.90 -3.18 -9.30
CA LEU A 473 -4.54 -1.86 -8.75
C LEU A 473 -5.78 -0.97 -8.52
N ALA A 474 -6.69 -0.92 -9.48
CA ALA A 474 -7.91 -0.12 -9.39
C ALA A 474 -8.86 -0.65 -8.30
N LEU A 475 -8.98 -1.96 -8.17
CA LEU A 475 -9.78 -2.59 -7.11
C LEU A 475 -9.21 -2.27 -5.73
N ASN A 476 -7.90 -2.45 -5.54
CA ASN A 476 -7.23 -2.17 -4.26
C ASN A 476 -7.29 -0.69 -3.89
N ALA A 477 -7.15 0.20 -4.87
CA ALA A 477 -7.34 1.64 -4.69
C ALA A 477 -8.76 2.00 -4.24
N ARG A 478 -9.76 1.29 -4.74
CA ARG A 478 -11.14 1.45 -4.30
C ARG A 478 -11.35 0.94 -2.88
N TRP A 479 -10.82 -0.24 -2.56
CA TRP A 479 -10.86 -0.77 -1.20
C TRP A 479 -10.21 0.18 -0.20
N ALA A 480 -9.10 0.82 -0.55
CA ALA A 480 -8.47 1.83 0.28
C ALA A 480 -9.43 2.99 0.60
N SER A 481 -10.22 3.46 -0.37
CA SER A 481 -11.24 4.49 -0.14
C SER A 481 -12.38 3.98 0.74
N TRP A 482 -12.82 2.74 0.53
CA TRP A 482 -13.92 2.15 1.28
C TRP A 482 -13.54 1.84 2.73
N VAL A 483 -12.32 1.41 2.98
CA VAL A 483 -11.80 1.22 4.34
C VAL A 483 -11.66 2.57 5.05
N TYR A 484 -11.25 3.59 4.32
CA TYR A 484 -11.17 4.94 4.85
C TYR A 484 -12.56 5.47 5.27
N ASP A 485 -13.55 5.38 4.39
CA ASP A 485 -14.90 5.89 4.56
C ASP A 485 -15.91 4.87 3.99
N ASN A 486 -16.62 4.17 4.89
CA ASN A 486 -17.36 2.97 4.57
C ASN A 486 -18.66 3.26 3.79
N PRO A 487 -18.81 2.77 2.55
CA PRO A 487 -20.02 2.99 1.78
C PRO A 487 -21.27 2.44 2.48
N GLY A 488 -22.32 3.29 2.60
CA GLY A 488 -23.60 2.91 3.19
C GLY A 488 -23.66 2.95 4.71
N VAL A 489 -22.60 3.38 5.38
CA VAL A 489 -22.53 3.60 6.83
C VAL A 489 -22.82 5.08 7.11
N ASP A 490 -23.61 5.35 8.16
CA ASP A 490 -23.84 6.68 8.72
C ASP A 490 -22.99 6.77 10.00
N THR A 491 -21.82 7.39 9.88
CA THR A 491 -20.80 7.34 10.93
C THR A 491 -21.03 8.39 12.00
N ASP A 492 -21.58 9.54 11.66
CA ASP A 492 -21.86 10.63 12.62
C ASP A 492 -23.33 10.70 13.08
N GLY A 493 -24.22 9.89 12.48
CA GLY A 493 -25.61 9.78 12.87
C GLY A 493 -26.51 10.90 12.31
N ASP A 494 -26.10 11.59 11.25
CA ASP A 494 -26.84 12.68 10.63
C ASP A 494 -27.93 12.19 9.63
N GLY A 495 -27.93 10.89 9.30
CA GLY A 495 -28.87 10.22 8.38
C GLY A 495 -28.36 10.12 6.95
N TYR A 496 -27.19 10.69 6.61
CA TYR A 496 -26.54 10.54 5.33
C TYR A 496 -25.61 9.34 5.36
N ARG A 497 -25.66 8.49 4.33
CA ARG A 497 -24.89 7.23 4.24
C ARG A 497 -23.95 7.17 3.05
N GLY A 498 -23.64 8.32 2.46
CA GLY A 498 -22.85 8.38 1.25
C GLY A 498 -23.67 8.24 -0.04
N LYS A 499 -23.05 7.80 -1.12
CA LYS A 499 -23.66 7.72 -2.45
C LYS A 499 -23.90 6.28 -2.87
N ALA A 500 -25.11 6.04 -3.39
CA ALA A 500 -25.51 4.76 -3.98
C ALA A 500 -25.81 4.92 -5.46
N ARG A 501 -25.64 3.84 -6.20
CA ARG A 501 -26.10 3.70 -7.58
C ARG A 501 -26.97 2.47 -7.73
N VAL A 502 -27.83 2.49 -8.72
CA VAL A 502 -28.82 1.44 -8.97
C VAL A 502 -28.52 0.79 -10.31
N CYS A 503 -28.21 -0.51 -10.27
CA CYS A 503 -28.15 -1.34 -11.46
C CYS A 503 -29.56 -1.82 -11.81
N VAL A 504 -30.05 -1.43 -13.00
CA VAL A 504 -31.30 -1.98 -13.53
C VAL A 504 -30.93 -3.10 -14.49
N ASP A 505 -31.36 -4.31 -14.20
CA ASP A 505 -31.20 -5.42 -15.13
C ASP A 505 -31.99 -5.12 -16.43
N SER A 506 -31.26 -4.92 -17.54
CA SER A 506 -31.87 -4.59 -18.85
C SER A 506 -32.76 -5.69 -19.39
N ASP A 507 -32.61 -6.92 -18.89
CA ASP A 507 -33.33 -8.10 -19.35
C ASP A 507 -34.58 -8.43 -18.50
N SER A 508 -34.76 -7.71 -17.37
CA SER A 508 -35.93 -7.89 -16.49
C SER A 508 -36.86 -6.70 -16.61
N PRO A 509 -38.15 -6.91 -17.04
CA PRO A 509 -39.14 -5.86 -17.06
C PRO A 509 -39.64 -5.44 -15.65
N ASP A 510 -39.13 -6.05 -14.60
CA ASP A 510 -39.54 -5.80 -13.23
C ASP A 510 -38.52 -4.90 -12.52
N THR A 511 -38.79 -3.60 -12.45
CA THR A 511 -37.96 -2.60 -11.79
C THR A 511 -37.88 -2.78 -10.27
N THR A 512 -38.51 -3.80 -9.71
CA THR A 512 -38.47 -4.13 -8.27
C THR A 512 -37.22 -4.97 -7.91
N SER A 513 -36.45 -5.48 -8.90
CA SER A 513 -35.22 -6.22 -8.70
C SER A 513 -33.94 -5.37 -8.92
N ALA A 514 -34.06 -4.03 -8.86
CA ALA A 514 -32.92 -3.15 -8.97
C ALA A 514 -32.01 -3.30 -7.75
N ASP A 515 -30.79 -3.81 -7.96
CA ASP A 515 -29.78 -3.87 -6.93
C ASP A 515 -29.17 -2.47 -6.73
N SER A 516 -29.26 -1.93 -5.53
CA SER A 516 -28.62 -0.67 -5.18
C SER A 516 -27.33 -0.96 -4.43
N SER A 517 -26.20 -0.53 -5.00
CA SER A 517 -24.89 -0.61 -4.35
C SER A 517 -24.41 0.76 -3.89
N TRP A 518 -23.87 0.83 -2.68
CA TRP A 518 -23.17 2.01 -2.20
C TRP A 518 -21.74 2.01 -2.75
N TYR A 519 -21.24 3.16 -3.19
CA TYR A 519 -19.92 3.28 -3.80
C TYR A 519 -19.02 4.39 -3.20
N GLU A 520 -19.60 5.32 -2.44
CA GLU A 520 -18.89 6.32 -1.63
C GLU A 520 -19.51 6.35 -0.23
N GLY A 521 -18.72 6.65 0.79
CA GLY A 521 -19.15 6.82 2.16
C GLY A 521 -19.77 8.18 2.45
N ASP A 522 -20.01 8.49 3.74
CA ASP A 522 -20.69 9.69 4.19
C ASP A 522 -19.76 10.92 4.33
N GLY A 523 -18.46 10.77 4.10
CA GLY A 523 -17.43 11.80 4.22
C GLY A 523 -16.77 11.83 5.60
N VAL A 524 -17.17 10.97 6.51
CA VAL A 524 -16.59 10.84 7.85
C VAL A 524 -15.72 9.59 7.94
N PRO A 525 -14.43 9.69 8.28
CA PRO A 525 -13.55 8.53 8.28
C PRO A 525 -13.94 7.47 9.29
N ASP A 526 -14.11 6.24 8.84
CA ASP A 526 -14.33 5.05 9.66
C ASP A 526 -13.05 4.34 10.04
N PHE A 527 -12.11 4.23 9.11
CA PHE A 527 -10.91 3.39 9.20
C PHE A 527 -11.26 1.94 9.58
N ARG A 528 -12.34 1.43 9.03
CA ARG A 528 -12.81 0.07 9.29
C ARG A 528 -12.68 -0.76 8.04
N GLY A 529 -12.00 -1.87 8.17
CA GLY A 529 -12.10 -2.96 7.23
C GLY A 529 -13.30 -3.85 7.51
N ALA A 530 -13.61 -4.79 6.61
CA ALA A 530 -14.46 -5.91 6.91
C ALA A 530 -13.88 -6.61 8.14
N GLY A 531 -14.63 -6.66 9.20
CA GLY A 531 -14.22 -7.32 10.44
C GLY A 531 -14.57 -8.80 10.41
N PRO A 532 -13.91 -9.63 11.22
CA PRO A 532 -14.41 -10.99 11.41
C PRO A 532 -15.83 -10.94 11.97
N PRO A 533 -16.64 -11.98 11.71
CA PRO A 533 -17.96 -12.10 12.32
C PRO A 533 -17.90 -11.87 13.83
N PRO A 534 -18.94 -11.32 14.45
CA PRO A 534 -18.96 -11.11 15.89
C PRO A 534 -18.65 -12.40 16.64
N ALA A 535 -17.84 -12.33 17.69
CA ALA A 535 -17.51 -13.49 18.52
C ALA A 535 -18.77 -14.13 19.11
N PRO A 536 -18.85 -15.47 19.17
CA PRO A 536 -20.00 -16.14 19.76
C PRO A 536 -20.12 -15.82 21.27
N ARG A 537 -21.32 -15.91 21.80
CA ARG A 537 -21.54 -15.80 23.25
C ARG A 537 -21.08 -17.08 23.93
N VAL A 538 -20.03 -16.99 24.75
CA VAL A 538 -19.37 -18.17 25.35
C VAL A 538 -19.69 -18.30 26.81
N ARG A 539 -19.90 -19.55 27.26
CA ARG A 539 -20.08 -19.97 28.66
C ARG A 539 -19.16 -21.14 28.99
N VAL A 540 -18.36 -20.99 30.03
CA VAL A 540 -17.45 -22.04 30.49
C VAL A 540 -17.99 -22.65 31.76
N ILE A 541 -18.18 -23.99 31.79
CA ILE A 541 -18.76 -24.73 32.91
C ILE A 541 -17.69 -25.71 33.40
N PRO A 542 -16.92 -25.35 34.46
CA PRO A 542 -15.92 -26.24 35.01
C PRO A 542 -16.52 -27.27 35.96
N SER A 543 -16.00 -28.48 35.89
CA SER A 543 -16.24 -29.54 36.87
C SER A 543 -14.98 -30.35 37.13
N MET A 544 -14.97 -31.26 38.13
CA MET A 544 -13.78 -32.01 38.44
C MET A 544 -13.34 -32.89 37.24
N GLY A 545 -12.15 -32.66 36.75
CA GLY A 545 -11.58 -33.39 35.60
C GLY A 545 -12.24 -33.11 34.24
N ARG A 546 -13.15 -32.13 34.18
CA ARG A 546 -13.91 -31.83 32.94
C ARG A 546 -14.20 -30.34 32.79
N LEU A 547 -14.05 -29.84 31.60
CA LEU A 547 -14.41 -28.48 31.18
C LEU A 547 -15.43 -28.56 30.03
N VAL A 548 -16.58 -27.93 30.23
CA VAL A 548 -17.58 -27.80 29.15
C VAL A 548 -17.58 -26.36 28.66
N ILE A 549 -17.36 -26.18 27.36
CA ILE A 549 -17.43 -24.90 26.69
C ILE A 549 -18.73 -24.91 25.88
N ARG A 550 -19.68 -24.06 26.27
CA ARG A 550 -20.90 -23.80 25.49
C ARG A 550 -20.83 -22.45 24.87
N PHE A 551 -21.31 -22.34 23.64
CA PHE A 551 -21.38 -21.06 22.97
C PHE A 551 -22.54 -21.00 22.01
N ASN A 552 -23.08 -19.79 21.87
CA ASN A 552 -24.16 -19.54 20.93
C ASN A 552 -23.64 -18.67 19.78
N GLY A 553 -23.76 -19.20 18.57
CA GLY A 553 -23.22 -18.63 17.36
C GLY A 553 -24.18 -17.72 16.60
N PHE A 554 -25.37 -17.43 17.11
CA PHE A 554 -26.38 -16.67 16.35
C PHE A 554 -25.83 -15.40 15.71
N PHE A 555 -25.15 -14.56 16.48
CA PHE A 555 -24.56 -13.33 15.92
C PHE A 555 -23.42 -13.60 14.96
N SER A 556 -22.58 -14.60 15.25
CA SER A 556 -21.45 -14.94 14.35
C SER A 556 -21.94 -15.42 12.99
N GLU A 557 -23.03 -16.20 12.97
CA GLU A 557 -23.51 -16.91 11.79
C GLU A 557 -24.57 -16.14 10.98
N THR A 558 -25.12 -15.05 11.53
CA THR A 558 -26.22 -14.31 10.88
C THR A 558 -25.93 -12.85 10.62
N THR A 559 -24.90 -12.28 11.25
CA THR A 559 -24.51 -10.89 11.00
C THR A 559 -23.90 -10.78 9.61
N ARG A 560 -24.43 -9.85 8.84
CA ARG A 560 -23.88 -9.51 7.53
C ARG A 560 -22.69 -8.57 7.73
N ASP A 561 -21.61 -8.83 7.00
CA ASP A 561 -20.52 -7.88 6.90
C ASP A 561 -21.01 -6.57 6.26
N VAL A 562 -20.62 -5.44 6.83
CA VAL A 562 -21.11 -4.10 6.41
C VAL A 562 -20.63 -3.71 5.02
N PHE A 563 -19.50 -4.26 4.54
CA PHE A 563 -18.95 -3.97 3.22
C PHE A 563 -19.50 -4.88 2.14
N THR A 564 -19.42 -6.18 2.39
CA THR A 564 -19.82 -7.18 1.38
C THR A 564 -21.30 -7.42 1.37
N ASN A 565 -22.03 -6.97 2.41
CA ASN A 565 -23.44 -7.29 2.70
C ASN A 565 -23.73 -8.81 2.68
N ARG A 566 -22.70 -9.63 2.90
CA ARG A 566 -22.76 -11.09 2.95
C ARG A 566 -22.54 -11.57 4.37
N VAL A 567 -23.04 -12.76 4.66
CA VAL A 567 -22.65 -13.50 5.87
C VAL A 567 -21.38 -14.26 5.51
N ASP A 568 -20.26 -13.84 6.06
CA ASP A 568 -18.91 -14.34 5.77
C ASP A 568 -18.39 -15.30 6.84
N PHE A 569 -19.26 -15.75 7.75
CA PHE A 569 -18.90 -16.72 8.77
C PHE A 569 -18.45 -18.06 8.16
N GLU A 570 -17.24 -18.49 8.46
CA GLU A 570 -16.67 -19.75 7.97
C GLU A 570 -16.77 -20.89 8.99
N GLY A 571 -16.55 -20.63 10.29
CA GLY A 571 -16.56 -21.70 11.26
C GLY A 571 -16.02 -21.35 12.63
N TYR A 572 -15.85 -22.38 13.47
CA TYR A 572 -15.31 -22.26 14.83
C TYR A 572 -14.07 -23.15 14.99
N ARG A 573 -13.09 -22.69 15.73
CA ARG A 573 -11.93 -23.47 16.16
C ARG A 573 -11.74 -23.37 17.66
N VAL A 574 -11.54 -24.50 18.30
CA VAL A 574 -11.14 -24.56 19.70
C VAL A 574 -9.68 -24.93 19.79
N TYR A 575 -8.93 -24.13 20.49
CA TYR A 575 -7.50 -24.34 20.72
C TYR A 575 -7.25 -24.65 22.19
N SER A 576 -6.22 -25.43 22.47
CA SER A 576 -5.69 -25.61 23.82
C SER A 576 -4.19 -25.32 23.86
N SER A 577 -3.73 -24.78 24.97
CA SER A 577 -2.32 -24.51 25.23
C SER A 577 -1.99 -24.71 26.70
N LEU A 578 -0.71 -24.95 26.98
CA LEU A 578 -0.18 -25.01 28.36
C LEU A 578 0.35 -23.65 28.83
N ASP A 579 0.51 -22.70 27.93
CA ASP A 579 0.95 -21.34 28.20
C ASP A 579 0.30 -20.36 27.21
N ASP A 580 0.57 -19.08 27.33
CA ASP A 580 -0.01 -17.99 26.53
C ASP A 580 0.77 -17.65 25.26
N ARG A 581 1.83 -18.42 24.90
CA ARG A 581 2.59 -18.19 23.68
C ARG A 581 1.79 -18.66 22.45
N PRO A 582 1.64 -17.82 21.41
CA PRO A 582 0.91 -18.21 20.20
C PRO A 582 1.35 -19.53 19.58
N SER A 583 2.66 -19.83 19.60
CA SER A 583 3.24 -21.06 19.04
C SER A 583 2.92 -22.33 19.83
N SER A 584 2.38 -22.23 21.04
CA SER A 584 2.03 -23.39 21.88
C SER A 584 0.56 -23.81 21.77
N PHE A 585 -0.27 -23.03 21.05
CA PHE A 585 -1.67 -23.37 20.81
C PHE A 585 -1.79 -24.49 19.76
N SER A 586 -2.60 -25.49 20.09
CA SER A 586 -2.94 -26.60 19.20
C SER A 586 -4.45 -26.67 19.00
N VAL A 587 -4.90 -26.81 17.75
CA VAL A 587 -6.31 -27.03 17.43
C VAL A 587 -6.74 -28.38 18.01
N VAL A 588 -7.80 -28.37 18.79
CA VAL A 588 -8.37 -29.59 19.40
C VAL A 588 -9.72 -29.97 18.78
N SER A 589 -10.43 -29.01 18.21
CA SER A 589 -11.66 -29.24 17.46
C SER A 589 -11.95 -28.07 16.51
N SER A 590 -12.59 -28.34 15.41
CA SER A 590 -13.09 -27.30 14.48
C SER A 590 -14.43 -27.69 13.90
N TYR A 591 -15.16 -26.69 13.43
CA TYR A 591 -16.36 -26.80 12.62
C TYR A 591 -16.29 -25.73 11.53
N ASP A 592 -16.30 -26.11 10.27
CA ASP A 592 -16.36 -25.20 9.14
C ASP A 592 -17.72 -25.30 8.45
N ARG A 593 -18.34 -24.16 8.20
CA ARG A 593 -19.63 -24.08 7.54
C ARG A 593 -19.51 -24.28 6.02
N ASP A 594 -18.53 -23.59 5.42
CA ASP A 594 -18.21 -23.72 4.01
C ASP A 594 -16.98 -24.60 3.87
N ASN A 595 -17.17 -25.78 3.27
CA ASN A 595 -16.26 -26.88 3.48
C ASN A 595 -15.24 -27.07 2.37
N TYR A 596 -15.48 -26.53 1.16
CA TYR A 596 -14.73 -26.93 -0.03
C TYR A 596 -14.43 -25.75 -0.94
N SER A 597 -13.16 -25.57 -1.26
CA SER A 597 -12.74 -24.73 -2.37
C SER A 597 -12.94 -25.48 -3.69
N ARG A 598 -13.63 -24.87 -4.64
CA ARG A 598 -13.77 -25.39 -6.01
C ARG A 598 -12.72 -24.76 -6.91
N ILE A 599 -11.92 -25.59 -7.59
CA ILE A 599 -10.92 -25.16 -8.56
C ILE A 599 -11.38 -25.62 -9.94
N ALA A 600 -11.75 -24.67 -10.80
CA ALA A 600 -12.27 -24.93 -12.14
C ALA A 600 -11.24 -24.59 -13.22
N TRP A 601 -11.25 -25.37 -14.32
CA TRP A 601 -10.44 -25.04 -15.47
C TRP A 601 -11.09 -23.90 -16.25
N ARG A 602 -10.39 -22.78 -16.37
CA ARG A 602 -10.79 -21.66 -17.21
C ARG A 602 -9.94 -21.67 -18.47
N ASP A 603 -10.57 -21.41 -19.59
CA ASP A 603 -9.94 -21.28 -20.89
C ASP A 603 -10.57 -20.05 -21.56
N ASP A 604 -10.40 -18.91 -20.89
CA ASP A 604 -10.88 -17.61 -21.36
C ASP A 604 -9.76 -16.92 -22.14
N GLU A 605 -10.11 -15.98 -22.99
CA GLU A 605 -9.15 -15.22 -23.82
C GLU A 605 -8.10 -14.56 -22.91
N GLY A 606 -6.89 -15.16 -22.85
CA GLY A 606 -5.72 -14.68 -22.12
C GLY A 606 -5.30 -15.50 -20.89
N ARG A 607 -6.15 -16.35 -20.32
CA ARG A 607 -5.78 -17.23 -19.19
C ARG A 607 -6.29 -18.65 -19.39
N THR A 608 -5.37 -19.59 -19.58
CA THR A 608 -5.68 -21.01 -19.61
C THR A 608 -5.11 -21.66 -18.35
N GLY A 609 -5.97 -22.13 -17.44
CA GLY A 609 -5.47 -22.75 -16.21
C GLY A 609 -6.55 -23.14 -15.20
N TRP A 610 -6.08 -23.67 -14.08
CA TRP A 610 -6.90 -23.97 -12.93
C TRP A 610 -7.05 -22.71 -12.07
N VAL A 611 -8.28 -22.25 -11.89
CA VAL A 611 -8.60 -21.05 -11.11
C VAL A 611 -9.50 -21.46 -9.96
N ARG A 612 -9.16 -21.02 -8.74
CA ARG A 612 -10.01 -21.17 -7.55
C ARG A 612 -11.20 -20.21 -7.66
N ASP A 613 -12.41 -20.70 -7.38
CA ASP A 613 -13.58 -19.84 -7.27
C ASP A 613 -13.43 -18.94 -6.02
N GLU A 614 -13.94 -17.71 -6.09
CA GLU A 614 -13.76 -16.68 -5.06
C GLU A 614 -14.31 -17.05 -3.68
N ALA A 615 -15.35 -17.87 -3.62
CA ALA A 615 -15.96 -18.28 -2.37
C ALA A 615 -15.97 -19.80 -2.24
N PRO A 616 -15.74 -20.34 -1.03
CA PRO A 616 -15.90 -21.77 -0.77
C PRO A 616 -17.38 -22.19 -0.82
N TYR A 617 -17.60 -23.48 -0.97
CA TYR A 617 -18.93 -24.09 -1.09
C TYR A 617 -19.22 -24.99 0.11
N SER A 618 -20.41 -24.87 0.68
CA SER A 618 -20.93 -25.88 1.58
C SER A 618 -21.22 -27.17 0.83
N LEU A 619 -21.20 -28.31 1.51
CA LEU A 619 -21.55 -29.59 0.91
C LEU A 619 -22.95 -29.55 0.27
N ASP A 620 -23.91 -28.91 0.93
CA ASP A 620 -25.27 -28.80 0.42
C ASP A 620 -25.34 -27.93 -0.84
N SER A 621 -24.58 -26.82 -0.88
CA SER A 621 -24.46 -26.01 -2.09
C SER A 621 -23.89 -26.80 -3.26
N LEU A 622 -22.89 -27.65 -3.03
CA LEU A 622 -22.31 -28.50 -4.06
C LEU A 622 -23.29 -29.58 -4.53
N ARG A 623 -24.05 -30.20 -3.63
CA ARG A 623 -25.10 -31.18 -3.97
C ARG A 623 -26.17 -30.55 -4.87
N ILE A 624 -26.60 -29.35 -4.56
CA ILE A 624 -27.51 -28.58 -5.41
C ILE A 624 -26.85 -28.22 -6.74
N LEU A 625 -25.65 -27.69 -6.70
CA LEU A 625 -24.89 -27.27 -7.90
C LEU A 625 -24.70 -28.41 -8.92
N TYR A 626 -24.39 -29.60 -8.42
CA TYR A 626 -24.15 -30.77 -9.27
C TYR A 626 -25.40 -31.64 -9.45
N ASN A 627 -26.54 -31.27 -8.85
CA ASN A 627 -27.80 -32.01 -8.88
C ASN A 627 -27.63 -33.45 -8.46
N ASP A 628 -26.84 -33.72 -7.43
CA ASP A 628 -26.50 -35.05 -6.92
C ASP A 628 -26.55 -35.02 -5.39
N PRO A 629 -27.59 -35.61 -4.74
CA PRO A 629 -27.70 -35.64 -3.27
C PRO A 629 -26.58 -36.41 -2.57
N GLU A 630 -25.88 -37.30 -3.30
CA GLU A 630 -24.77 -38.11 -2.80
C GLU A 630 -23.40 -37.54 -3.26
N PHE A 631 -23.38 -36.30 -3.71
CA PHE A 631 -22.15 -35.67 -4.19
C PHE A 631 -21.09 -35.61 -3.09
N GLU A 632 -19.92 -36.23 -3.39
CA GLU A 632 -18.75 -36.21 -2.52
C GLU A 632 -17.60 -35.45 -3.19
N PRO A 633 -17.36 -34.17 -2.81
CA PRO A 633 -16.41 -33.29 -3.49
C PRO A 633 -14.99 -33.89 -3.58
N LEU A 634 -14.51 -34.50 -2.48
CA LEU A 634 -13.13 -35.01 -2.38
C LEU A 634 -12.84 -36.26 -3.25
N ARG A 635 -13.85 -36.84 -3.88
CA ARG A 635 -13.65 -37.86 -4.94
C ARG A 635 -13.05 -37.27 -6.21
N TYR A 636 -13.22 -35.96 -6.40
CA TYR A 636 -12.77 -35.24 -7.59
C TYR A 636 -11.48 -34.50 -7.30
N THR A 637 -10.42 -34.98 -7.94
CA THR A 637 -9.08 -34.39 -7.82
C THR A 637 -8.65 -33.76 -9.13
N ARG A 638 -7.56 -33.03 -9.14
CA ARG A 638 -6.97 -32.46 -10.36
C ARG A 638 -6.72 -33.54 -11.44
N ALA A 639 -6.39 -34.77 -11.05
CA ALA A 639 -6.18 -35.87 -11.95
C ALA A 639 -7.49 -36.52 -12.44
N ASN A 640 -8.58 -36.37 -11.68
CA ASN A 640 -9.90 -36.93 -12.00
C ASN A 640 -10.99 -35.87 -11.70
N PRO A 641 -11.08 -34.78 -12.48
CA PRO A 641 -12.02 -33.71 -12.23
C PRO A 641 -13.46 -34.10 -12.62
N VAL A 642 -14.44 -33.57 -11.87
CA VAL A 642 -15.84 -33.58 -12.32
C VAL A 642 -16.01 -32.56 -13.45
N ARG A 643 -16.97 -32.81 -14.33
CA ARG A 643 -17.34 -31.87 -15.40
C ARG A 643 -18.77 -31.41 -15.25
N ARG A 644 -18.97 -30.11 -15.32
CA ARG A 644 -20.28 -29.48 -15.42
C ARG A 644 -20.27 -28.47 -16.56
N ASP A 645 -21.23 -28.54 -17.45
CA ASP A 645 -21.35 -27.68 -18.63
C ASP A 645 -20.05 -27.62 -19.47
N GLY A 646 -19.32 -28.77 -19.51
CA GLY A 646 -18.04 -28.88 -20.19
C GLY A 646 -16.82 -28.42 -19.37
N VAL A 647 -16.99 -27.70 -18.28
CA VAL A 647 -15.93 -27.17 -17.44
C VAL A 647 -15.47 -28.22 -16.43
N PRO A 648 -14.20 -28.67 -16.46
CA PRO A 648 -13.66 -29.53 -15.42
C PRO A 648 -13.40 -28.76 -14.14
N ALA A 649 -13.70 -29.37 -12.97
CA ALA A 649 -13.41 -28.85 -11.66
C ALA A 649 -13.00 -29.95 -10.69
N TYR A 650 -12.20 -29.60 -9.69
CA TYR A 650 -11.87 -30.46 -8.56
C TYR A 650 -12.02 -29.64 -7.26
N PHE A 651 -11.90 -30.32 -6.11
CA PHE A 651 -12.18 -29.71 -4.82
C PHE A 651 -11.05 -29.96 -3.83
N GLU A 652 -10.82 -28.96 -2.98
CA GLU A 652 -9.91 -29.05 -1.83
C GLU A 652 -10.70 -28.75 -0.54
N PRO A 653 -10.46 -29.51 0.55
CA PRO A 653 -11.12 -29.23 1.82
C PRO A 653 -10.57 -27.95 2.42
N GLN A 654 -11.37 -27.29 3.25
CA GLN A 654 -10.89 -26.27 4.16
C GLN A 654 -9.98 -26.87 5.23
N ASP A 655 -9.12 -26.05 5.81
CA ASP A 655 -8.25 -26.47 6.92
C ASP A 655 -9.09 -26.92 8.13
N HIS A 656 -8.67 -28.04 8.76
CA HIS A 656 -9.28 -28.57 9.97
C HIS A 656 -10.79 -28.83 9.89
N ASN A 657 -11.30 -29.11 8.71
CA ASN A 657 -12.71 -29.38 8.49
C ASN A 657 -13.19 -30.60 9.32
N GLN A 658 -14.06 -30.36 10.31
CA GLN A 658 -14.72 -31.37 11.16
C GLN A 658 -16.21 -31.06 11.23
N SER A 659 -16.91 -31.17 10.13
CA SER A 659 -18.30 -30.71 9.99
C SER A 659 -19.34 -31.62 10.64
N ASP A 660 -18.95 -32.71 11.30
CA ASP A 660 -19.89 -33.60 12.00
C ASP A 660 -20.33 -33.03 13.34
N LEU A 661 -21.35 -32.19 13.30
CA LEU A 661 -21.95 -31.56 14.48
C LEU A 661 -22.73 -32.53 15.39
N THR A 662 -22.78 -33.82 15.06
CA THR A 662 -23.40 -34.87 15.88
C THR A 662 -22.40 -35.63 16.73
N ASP A 663 -21.09 -35.50 16.47
CA ASP A 663 -20.04 -36.17 17.25
C ASP A 663 -19.77 -35.41 18.56
N PRO A 664 -20.13 -36.00 19.72
CA PRO A 664 -19.94 -35.35 21.01
C PRO A 664 -18.46 -35.21 21.43
N ARG A 665 -17.52 -35.74 20.66
CA ARG A 665 -16.07 -35.59 20.90
C ARG A 665 -15.52 -34.30 20.30
N GLY A 666 -16.21 -33.69 19.35
CA GLY A 666 -15.90 -32.44 18.73
C GLY A 666 -16.83 -31.32 19.14
N ILE A 667 -16.77 -30.21 18.40
CA ILE A 667 -17.83 -29.19 18.46
C ILE A 667 -19.11 -29.81 17.96
N HIS A 668 -20.17 -29.80 18.76
CA HIS A 668 -21.46 -30.38 18.40
C HIS A 668 -22.64 -29.52 18.82
N ARG A 669 -23.79 -29.70 18.18
CA ARG A 669 -25.02 -29.00 18.56
C ARG A 669 -25.58 -29.58 19.86
N VAL A 670 -25.95 -28.68 20.77
CA VAL A 670 -26.60 -29.07 22.04
C VAL A 670 -28.06 -29.53 21.77
N TYR A 671 -28.70 -28.94 20.78
CA TYR A 671 -30.07 -29.21 20.38
C TYR A 671 -30.15 -29.61 18.91
N PRO A 672 -29.76 -30.83 18.54
CA PRO A 672 -29.69 -31.25 17.13
C PRO A 672 -31.06 -31.25 16.43
N GLU A 673 -32.16 -31.35 17.20
CA GLU A 673 -33.55 -31.31 16.70
C GLU A 673 -34.07 -29.88 16.47
N ALA A 674 -33.37 -28.85 16.98
CA ALA A 674 -33.81 -27.47 16.81
C ALA A 674 -33.74 -27.04 15.32
N THR A 675 -34.70 -26.27 14.89
CA THR A 675 -34.73 -25.68 13.54
C THR A 675 -34.30 -24.24 13.57
N ASP A 676 -33.74 -23.77 12.48
CA ASP A 676 -33.35 -22.35 12.33
C ASP A 676 -34.61 -21.46 12.37
N PRO A 677 -34.71 -20.57 13.37
CA PRO A 677 -35.86 -19.67 13.48
C PRO A 677 -35.74 -18.42 12.58
N GLY A 678 -34.64 -18.28 11.85
CA GLY A 678 -34.30 -17.11 11.06
C GLY A 678 -33.80 -15.92 11.89
N ALA A 679 -33.38 -14.86 11.20
CA ALA A 679 -32.78 -13.68 11.84
C ALA A 679 -33.80 -12.73 12.50
N ASP A 680 -35.10 -12.82 12.17
CA ASP A 680 -36.14 -11.95 12.72
C ASP A 680 -36.55 -12.41 14.13
N SER A 681 -35.98 -11.75 15.14
CA SER A 681 -36.26 -12.06 16.55
C SER A 681 -37.71 -11.89 16.98
N SER A 682 -38.55 -11.15 16.23
CA SER A 682 -39.98 -10.99 16.52
C SER A 682 -40.79 -12.27 16.29
N LEU A 683 -40.24 -13.20 15.52
CA LEU A 683 -40.87 -14.49 15.18
C LEU A 683 -40.45 -15.62 16.13
N TRP A 684 -39.49 -15.41 17.03
CA TRP A 684 -38.94 -16.44 17.90
C TRP A 684 -39.96 -16.87 18.97
N GLN A 685 -40.08 -18.18 19.20
CA GLN A 685 -40.87 -18.72 20.27
C GLN A 685 -40.03 -18.95 21.53
N SER A 686 -40.55 -18.70 22.71
CA SER A 686 -39.81 -18.82 23.96
C SER A 686 -39.20 -20.23 24.19
N ASP A 687 -39.89 -21.26 23.69
CA ASP A 687 -39.46 -22.66 23.84
C ASP A 687 -38.26 -23.00 22.91
N ASP A 688 -37.97 -22.16 21.91
CA ASP A 688 -36.87 -22.32 20.99
C ASP A 688 -35.62 -21.56 21.42
N LEU A 689 -35.65 -20.93 22.61
CA LEU A 689 -34.57 -20.08 23.09
C LEU A 689 -33.79 -20.70 24.26
N VAL A 690 -32.50 -20.36 24.32
CA VAL A 690 -31.62 -20.56 25.48
C VAL A 690 -31.59 -19.26 26.28
N HIS A 691 -31.86 -19.33 27.58
CA HIS A 691 -31.95 -18.19 28.48
C HIS A 691 -30.73 -18.04 29.39
N ASP A 692 -29.65 -18.73 29.10
CA ASP A 692 -28.45 -18.80 29.92
C ASP A 692 -27.41 -17.69 29.62
N TYR A 693 -27.75 -16.80 28.68
CA TYR A 693 -26.94 -15.64 28.30
C TYR A 693 -27.60 -14.34 28.78
N ASP A 694 -26.91 -13.22 28.56
CA ASP A 694 -27.41 -11.86 28.86
C ASP A 694 -28.73 -11.51 28.11
N ILE A 695 -28.94 -12.16 26.97
CA ILE A 695 -30.20 -12.10 26.18
C ILE A 695 -30.59 -13.52 25.78
N PRO A 696 -31.90 -13.79 25.56
CA PRO A 696 -32.37 -15.06 24.99
C PRO A 696 -31.84 -15.25 23.56
N LEU A 697 -31.29 -16.43 23.26
CA LEU A 697 -30.71 -16.76 21.95
C LEU A 697 -31.28 -18.08 21.43
N PRO A 698 -31.40 -18.27 20.08
CA PRO A 698 -31.96 -19.48 19.50
C PRO A 698 -31.17 -20.74 19.84
N LYS A 699 -31.84 -21.81 20.18
CA LYS A 699 -31.28 -23.15 20.45
C LYS A 699 -30.55 -23.73 19.23
N TYR A 700 -31.00 -23.40 18.03
CA TYR A 700 -30.40 -23.89 16.81
C TYR A 700 -28.90 -23.57 16.69
N TYR A 701 -28.46 -22.43 17.21
CA TYR A 701 -27.08 -21.96 17.18
C TYR A 701 -26.29 -22.27 18.45
N GLU A 702 -26.82 -23.16 19.33
CA GLU A 702 -26.15 -23.54 20.57
C GLU A 702 -25.23 -24.74 20.36
N TYR A 703 -23.95 -24.53 20.59
CA TYR A 703 -22.88 -25.53 20.45
C TYR A 703 -22.23 -25.84 21.78
N GLU A 704 -21.65 -27.04 21.86
CA GLU A 704 -20.86 -27.50 23.01
C GLU A 704 -19.59 -28.19 22.53
N PHE A 705 -18.51 -27.95 23.28
CA PHE A 705 -17.27 -28.71 23.21
C PHE A 705 -16.86 -29.15 24.63
N VAL A 706 -16.44 -30.39 24.77
CA VAL A 706 -16.13 -30.97 26.06
C VAL A 706 -14.67 -31.43 26.13
N LEU A 707 -13.94 -30.91 27.08
CA LEU A 707 -12.61 -31.36 27.47
C LEU A 707 -12.72 -32.24 28.72
N ASP A 708 -12.47 -33.55 28.55
CA ASP A 708 -12.43 -34.53 29.61
C ASP A 708 -10.97 -34.88 30.02
N ASN A 709 -10.82 -35.55 31.15
CA ASN A 709 -9.53 -36.02 31.68
C ASN A 709 -8.53 -34.92 32.01
N LEU A 710 -9.02 -33.75 32.37
CA LEU A 710 -8.18 -32.68 32.89
C LEU A 710 -7.60 -33.10 34.27
N LEU A 711 -6.28 -32.98 34.41
CA LEU A 711 -5.64 -33.15 35.71
C LEU A 711 -6.04 -31.98 36.62
N PRO A 712 -6.31 -32.24 37.91
CA PRO A 712 -6.69 -31.21 38.88
C PRO A 712 -5.57 -30.20 39.12
#